data_ad35663b107b4e00fc67dfb61c793a55
#
_entry.id   ad35663b107b4e00fc67dfb61c793a55
#
_cell.length_a   1.000
_cell.length_b   1.000
_cell.length_c   1.000
_cell.angle_alpha   90.00
_cell.angle_beta   90.00
_cell.angle_gamma   90.00
#
_symmetry.space_group_name_H-M   'P 1'
#
loop_
_entity.id
_entity.type
_entity.pdbx_description
1 polymer ?
#
loop_
_entity_poly.entity_id
_entity_poly.type
_entity_poly.pdbx_seq_one_letter_code
_entity_poly.pdbx_strand_id
1 'polypeptide(L)'
;MLYRMVCSTALTLLIVLMSMGSFVDPLSEPEDLTPLAEEPTVLDAPSPGHVVLAEYIGGQNCPPCYGYASPDLKSLKNANSDEFVYISYLPASYGNIYTAQAGNVAPMNRISHLSSDGANSAPQAYFGDCAKSNSACMMSGAQTNGKTYDDFFSGVSGKSNNMDSTVNSYSMVISQTQSGTDATITVEASYSGGGTSDVRVIAAVTEDTCNSYPYADGSKAGHCWKKWLVDSTNSGPISMTLSSTPTSYSWTVPVSTVNGGMSNMLSVAWLQDDWSTGTARHNVLSATDSDMLPPIDIAIDSFTAESSDGYSGIIAGDQVDLTLSIKNIGADVYADGGTIEVFKVDGLTETSLGSTSVNTLAVGATQSYSTTWDSTGETIENNGDSRFRARITVVDSIGSNNVVDSTVNHDATPTSVRPVPDGSSTTIPRGGSLGFDMTALPNDSVDTLETMTPELEVKHSTDNSWDSSWVTIPVNTVGEGTNERYVATVVPPVSAGSGDYDIRSRWTDSRGQISDWLETNDAFELLNGLPTVLSSTDQGYSGVPTVKVDTLETVSMVGLIADAETPLNQLTVTSNSPNFVSWDASAMTMHVQFSNVDRDAQGNIRNQGIQVTMSDGEDQNDGTVFFSVIPNGAPSWSPIPTQTISEGGSVAVALTQYLSDTDNNGADVSESELASLDIHIVSITPENIVDVALTGQTINI
;
A
#
# COMPACT_ATOMS: atom_id res chain seq x y z
N MET A 1 22.29 -0.77 11.06
CA MET A 1 21.49 0.07 11.93
C MET A 1 22.06 1.49 12.15
N LEU A 2 23.18 1.85 11.52
CA LEU A 2 23.80 3.19 11.66
C LEU A 2 23.60 4.09 10.41
N TYR A 3 23.04 3.59 9.32
CA TYR A 3 22.88 4.33 8.06
C TYR A 3 21.49 4.98 7.87
N ARG A 4 20.52 4.69 8.75
CA ARG A 4 19.18 5.32 8.71
C ARG A 4 19.03 6.56 9.60
N MET A 5 20.03 6.89 10.40
CA MET A 5 19.97 8.02 11.33
C MET A 5 20.54 9.33 10.78
N VAL A 6 21.23 9.29 9.64
CA VAL A 6 21.90 10.47 9.06
C VAL A 6 20.98 11.20 8.04
N CYS A 7 19.99 10.52 7.44
CA CYS A 7 19.06 11.18 6.51
C CYS A 7 17.92 11.96 7.17
N SER A 8 17.58 11.66 8.44
CA SER A 8 16.46 12.34 9.12
C SER A 8 16.85 13.72 9.66
N THR A 9 18.12 13.94 9.98
CA THR A 9 18.60 15.23 10.54
C THR A 9 18.89 16.29 9.46
N ALA A 10 19.16 15.88 8.21
CA ALA A 10 19.39 16.82 7.12
C ALA A 10 18.09 17.45 6.57
N LEU A 11 16.98 16.71 6.63
CA LEU A 11 15.68 17.21 6.14
C LEU A 11 15.01 18.17 7.14
N THR A 12 15.23 17.99 8.44
CA THR A 12 14.68 18.87 9.47
C THR A 12 15.42 20.21 9.54
N LEU A 13 16.68 20.26 9.13
CA LEU A 13 17.46 21.50 9.13
C LEU A 13 17.13 22.38 7.89
N LEU A 14 16.69 21.80 6.79
CA LEU A 14 16.31 22.53 5.58
C LEU A 14 14.94 23.24 5.73
N ILE A 15 14.01 22.68 6.51
CA ILE A 15 12.68 23.28 6.73
C ILE A 15 12.74 24.43 7.74
N VAL A 16 13.70 24.42 8.68
CA VAL A 16 13.87 25.51 9.66
C VAL A 16 14.57 26.73 9.06
N LEU A 17 15.36 26.56 7.99
CA LEU A 17 16.06 27.68 7.32
C LEU A 17 15.19 28.47 6.31
N MET A 18 14.00 27.97 5.97
CA MET A 18 13.05 28.68 5.09
C MET A 18 12.00 29.51 5.81
N SER A 19 11.98 29.54 7.15
CA SER A 19 11.00 30.28 7.95
C SER A 19 11.53 31.54 8.64
N MET A 20 12.77 31.94 8.36
CA MET A 20 13.34 33.19 8.92
C MET A 20 13.89 34.07 7.81
N GLY A 21 13.02 34.80 7.17
CA GLY A 21 13.41 35.84 6.26
C GLY A 21 12.25 36.66 5.78
N SER A 22 11.93 37.74 6.48
CA SER A 22 11.44 39.00 5.89
C SER A 22 10.95 39.95 6.97
N PHE A 23 11.78 40.83 7.36
CA PHE A 23 11.40 42.20 7.76
C PHE A 23 12.46 43.11 7.23
N VAL A 24 12.17 43.83 6.18
CA VAL A 24 12.87 45.07 5.80
C VAL A 24 11.83 46.09 5.33
N ASP A 25 11.94 47.26 5.89
CA ASP A 25 11.14 48.47 5.76
C ASP A 25 11.09 49.01 4.32
N PRO A 26 10.03 49.71 3.91
CA PRO A 26 9.91 50.29 2.60
C PRO A 26 10.36 51.79 2.64
N LEU A 27 11.33 52.15 1.83
CA LEU A 27 11.47 53.51 1.30
C LEU A 27 12.76 53.66 0.43
N SER A 28 12.57 53.53 -0.89
CA SER A 28 13.22 54.36 -1.90
C SER A 28 12.62 53.99 -3.28
N GLU A 29 12.19 54.99 -4.01
CA GLU A 29 11.64 54.88 -5.36
C GLU A 29 12.63 54.16 -6.30
N PRO A 30 12.12 53.31 -7.21
CA PRO A 30 12.96 52.67 -8.21
C PRO A 30 13.31 53.64 -9.32
N GLU A 31 14.59 53.79 -9.56
CA GLU A 31 15.08 54.27 -10.85
C GLU A 31 14.62 53.24 -11.92
N ASP A 32 14.04 53.80 -12.98
CA ASP A 32 13.57 53.13 -14.17
C ASP A 32 14.74 52.47 -14.93
N LEU A 33 15.08 51.22 -14.52
CA LEU A 33 15.88 50.34 -15.35
C LEU A 33 14.90 49.45 -16.12
N THR A 34 14.48 49.93 -17.28
CA THR A 34 13.98 49.07 -18.34
C THR A 34 15.00 47.94 -18.52
N PRO A 35 14.63 46.66 -18.30
CA PRO A 35 15.46 45.57 -18.77
C PRO A 35 15.54 45.76 -20.29
N LEU A 36 16.74 45.93 -20.83
CA LEU A 36 17.01 45.60 -22.20
C LEU A 36 16.48 44.16 -22.37
N ALA A 37 15.36 44.04 -23.07
CA ALA A 37 14.98 42.76 -23.64
C ALA A 37 16.21 42.33 -24.44
N GLU A 38 16.92 41.32 -23.99
CA GLU A 38 17.73 40.51 -24.88
C GLU A 38 16.76 40.10 -25.99
N GLU A 39 16.96 40.65 -27.18
CA GLU A 39 16.31 40.10 -28.35
C GLU A 39 16.64 38.62 -28.32
N PRO A 40 15.63 37.71 -28.43
CA PRO A 40 15.91 36.32 -28.57
C PRO A 40 16.89 36.23 -29.74
N THR A 41 18.07 35.68 -29.47
CA THR A 41 18.99 35.29 -30.55
C THR A 41 18.16 34.34 -31.40
N VAL A 42 17.71 34.90 -32.55
CA VAL A 42 17.11 34.10 -33.61
C VAL A 42 18.23 33.14 -33.98
N LEU A 43 18.14 31.90 -33.55
CA LEU A 43 18.95 30.83 -34.09
C LEU A 43 18.60 30.85 -35.57
N ASP A 44 19.60 31.19 -36.41
CA ASP A 44 19.44 31.21 -37.86
C ASP A 44 18.82 29.85 -38.26
N ALA A 45 17.77 29.92 -39.07
CA ALA A 45 17.23 28.75 -39.72
C ALA A 45 18.37 27.96 -40.37
N PRO A 46 18.41 26.61 -40.24
CA PRO A 46 19.51 25.84 -40.78
C PRO A 46 19.74 26.24 -42.23
N SER A 47 20.98 26.57 -42.55
CA SER A 47 21.34 26.95 -43.90
C SER A 47 20.88 25.88 -44.88
N PRO A 48 20.39 26.23 -46.09
CA PRO A 48 19.97 25.24 -47.07
C PRO A 48 21.11 24.28 -47.39
N GLY A 49 20.99 23.05 -46.99
CA GLY A 49 21.95 21.98 -47.16
C GLY A 49 21.50 20.75 -46.35
N HIS A 50 21.88 19.55 -46.76
CA HIS A 50 21.56 18.37 -46.02
C HIS A 50 22.50 18.17 -44.80
N VAL A 51 22.08 17.40 -43.83
CA VAL A 51 22.93 16.96 -42.71
C VAL A 51 24.06 16.07 -43.23
N VAL A 52 25.28 16.46 -42.97
CA VAL A 52 26.49 15.79 -43.50
C VAL A 52 26.89 14.63 -42.62
N LEU A 53 27.01 13.44 -43.20
CA LEU A 53 27.58 12.26 -42.50
C LEU A 53 29.10 12.22 -42.76
N ALA A 54 29.89 11.99 -41.71
CA ALA A 54 31.27 11.57 -41.84
C ALA A 54 31.47 10.17 -41.22
N GLU A 55 32.10 9.28 -41.95
CA GLU A 55 32.49 7.95 -41.46
C GLU A 55 34.01 7.94 -41.28
N TYR A 56 34.43 7.87 -40.01
CA TYR A 56 35.82 7.97 -39.61
C TYR A 56 36.43 6.62 -39.31
N ILE A 57 37.55 6.32 -39.93
CA ILE A 57 38.39 5.16 -39.70
C ILE A 57 39.67 5.60 -38.96
N GLY A 58 39.75 5.22 -37.69
CA GLY A 58 40.90 5.49 -36.85
C GLY A 58 41.61 4.22 -36.42
N GLY A 59 42.54 4.35 -35.47
CA GLY A 59 43.21 3.22 -34.82
C GLY A 59 43.69 3.61 -33.44
N GLN A 60 43.56 2.70 -32.48
CA GLN A 60 43.91 2.98 -31.08
C GLN A 60 45.42 3.40 -30.91
N ASN A 61 46.32 2.85 -31.70
CA ASN A 61 47.75 3.14 -31.66
C ASN A 61 48.18 4.10 -32.77
N CYS A 62 47.35 5.00 -33.19
CA CYS A 62 47.57 5.89 -34.30
C CYS A 62 47.75 7.36 -33.82
N PRO A 63 49.01 7.91 -33.70
CA PRO A 63 49.21 9.27 -33.22
C PRO A 63 48.46 10.34 -33.98
N PRO A 64 48.37 10.32 -35.31
CA PRO A 64 47.54 11.30 -36.01
C PRO A 64 46.06 11.19 -35.74
N CYS A 65 45.57 10.00 -35.33
CA CYS A 65 44.18 9.78 -35.02
C CYS A 65 43.76 10.55 -33.75
N TYR A 66 44.54 10.41 -32.67
CA TYR A 66 44.25 11.08 -31.43
C TYR A 66 44.80 12.51 -31.35
N GLY A 67 45.85 12.83 -32.12
CA GLY A 67 46.45 14.15 -32.11
C GLY A 67 45.69 15.19 -32.96
N TYR A 68 44.99 14.75 -34.01
CA TYR A 68 44.32 15.64 -34.95
C TYR A 68 42.90 15.19 -35.28
N ALA A 69 42.73 14.04 -35.92
CA ALA A 69 41.48 13.67 -36.58
C ALA A 69 40.28 13.58 -35.66
N SER A 70 40.42 12.89 -34.52
CA SER A 70 39.31 12.77 -33.59
C SER A 70 38.97 14.07 -32.84
N PRO A 71 39.97 14.89 -32.38
CA PRO A 71 39.67 16.21 -31.86
C PRO A 71 38.99 17.14 -32.86
N ASP A 72 39.43 17.14 -34.13
CA ASP A 72 38.86 17.99 -35.19
C ASP A 72 37.40 17.58 -35.50
N LEU A 73 37.11 16.26 -35.59
CA LEU A 73 35.74 15.81 -35.79
C LEU A 73 34.81 16.18 -34.61
N LYS A 74 35.31 16.10 -33.37
CA LYS A 74 34.55 16.56 -32.20
C LYS A 74 34.30 18.06 -32.24
N SER A 75 35.29 18.85 -32.63
CA SER A 75 35.17 20.29 -32.77
C SER A 75 34.17 20.64 -33.85
N LEU A 76 34.23 19.93 -35.01
CA LEU A 76 33.28 20.12 -36.10
C LEU A 76 31.85 19.79 -35.69
N LYS A 77 31.61 18.67 -34.94
CA LYS A 77 30.29 18.33 -34.41
C LYS A 77 29.80 19.38 -33.41
N ASN A 78 30.65 19.83 -32.52
CA ASN A 78 30.25 20.85 -31.54
C ASN A 78 29.90 22.20 -32.19
N ALA A 79 30.54 22.54 -33.33
CA ALA A 79 30.26 23.78 -34.08
C ALA A 79 29.04 23.64 -35.00
N ASN A 80 28.63 22.44 -35.35
CA ASN A 80 27.57 22.14 -36.31
C ASN A 80 26.72 20.96 -35.78
N SER A 81 26.16 21.09 -34.58
CA SER A 81 25.48 20.01 -33.86
C SER A 81 24.28 19.44 -34.60
N ASP A 82 23.57 20.28 -35.34
CA ASP A 82 22.34 20.01 -36.08
C ASP A 82 22.56 19.74 -37.61
N GLU A 83 23.77 19.92 -38.08
CA GLU A 83 24.12 19.80 -39.51
C GLU A 83 25.20 18.76 -39.80
N PHE A 84 25.83 18.19 -38.77
CA PHE A 84 26.94 17.24 -38.88
C PHE A 84 26.75 16.05 -37.98
N VAL A 85 26.85 14.86 -38.57
CA VAL A 85 26.84 13.56 -37.88
C VAL A 85 28.11 12.82 -38.22
N TYR A 86 28.73 12.13 -37.29
CA TYR A 86 29.82 11.23 -37.59
C TYR A 86 29.79 9.93 -36.81
N ILE A 87 30.43 8.91 -37.35
CA ILE A 87 30.60 7.61 -36.70
C ILE A 87 32.07 7.19 -36.78
N SER A 88 32.61 6.71 -35.67
CA SER A 88 34.02 6.32 -35.58
C SER A 88 34.19 4.78 -35.55
N TYR A 89 35.01 4.27 -36.43
CA TYR A 89 35.44 2.88 -36.46
C TYR A 89 36.91 2.79 -35.93
N LEU A 90 37.06 2.26 -34.73
CA LEU A 90 38.36 2.21 -34.01
C LEU A 90 38.84 0.78 -33.75
N PRO A 91 39.46 0.12 -34.73
CA PRO A 91 39.99 -1.21 -34.51
C PRO A 91 41.23 -1.24 -33.63
N ALA A 92 41.46 -2.36 -32.93
CA ALA A 92 42.55 -2.52 -31.97
C ALA A 92 43.95 -2.54 -32.59
N SER A 93 44.09 -2.90 -33.88
CA SER A 93 45.39 -2.92 -34.57
C SER A 93 45.26 -2.67 -36.06
N TYR A 94 46.29 -2.05 -36.63
CA TYR A 94 46.35 -1.66 -38.02
C TYR A 94 46.16 -2.77 -39.08
N GLY A 95 46.49 -4.03 -38.73
CA GLY A 95 46.45 -5.12 -39.69
C GLY A 95 45.10 -5.85 -39.83
N ASN A 96 44.18 -5.67 -38.86
CA ASN A 96 42.86 -6.33 -38.83
C ASN A 96 41.69 -5.34 -38.72
N ILE A 97 41.89 -4.18 -39.27
CA ILE A 97 40.99 -3.02 -39.13
C ILE A 97 39.60 -3.35 -39.65
N TYR A 98 39.49 -4.20 -40.65
CA TYR A 98 38.26 -4.28 -41.45
C TYR A 98 37.27 -5.35 -41.00
N THR A 99 37.64 -6.21 -40.05
CA THR A 99 36.79 -7.34 -39.69
C THR A 99 36.26 -7.30 -38.24
N ALA A 100 36.90 -6.52 -37.38
CA ALA A 100 36.62 -6.66 -35.93
C ALA A 100 35.54 -5.72 -35.40
N GLN A 101 35.40 -4.52 -35.95
CA GLN A 101 34.45 -3.51 -35.40
C GLN A 101 33.22 -3.21 -36.24
N ALA A 102 33.39 -3.07 -37.56
CA ALA A 102 32.23 -2.80 -38.41
C ALA A 102 31.42 -4.03 -38.76
N GLY A 103 31.78 -5.19 -38.20
CA GLY A 103 31.10 -6.47 -38.39
C GLY A 103 31.01 -6.94 -39.84
N ASN A 104 31.14 -8.21 -40.08
CA ASN A 104 30.74 -8.78 -41.37
C ASN A 104 29.22 -8.90 -41.41
N VAL A 105 28.55 -7.77 -41.55
CA VAL A 105 27.12 -7.82 -41.91
C VAL A 105 27.13 -7.87 -43.43
N ALA A 106 26.97 -9.02 -44.03
CA ALA A 106 26.83 -9.15 -45.46
C ALA A 106 25.45 -8.60 -45.89
N PRO A 107 25.37 -7.73 -46.88
CA PRO A 107 26.44 -7.24 -47.71
C PRO A 107 27.20 -6.01 -47.18
N MET A 108 27.04 -5.68 -45.87
CA MET A 108 27.64 -4.49 -45.27
C MET A 108 28.98 -4.80 -44.56
N ASN A 109 30.01 -5.00 -45.26
CA ASN A 109 31.34 -4.71 -44.74
C ASN A 109 31.63 -3.21 -44.97
N ARG A 110 31.12 -2.35 -44.08
CA ARG A 110 31.12 -0.89 -44.33
C ARG A 110 32.56 -0.34 -44.48
N ILE A 111 33.48 -0.80 -43.65
CA ILE A 111 34.88 -0.36 -43.74
C ILE A 111 35.53 -0.84 -45.04
N SER A 112 35.34 -2.11 -45.43
CA SER A 112 35.83 -2.63 -46.70
C SER A 112 35.20 -1.92 -47.88
N HIS A 113 33.93 -1.52 -47.77
CA HIS A 113 33.25 -0.74 -48.82
C HIS A 113 33.85 0.65 -48.96
N LEU A 114 34.06 1.37 -47.85
CA LEU A 114 34.69 2.68 -47.83
C LEU A 114 36.14 2.62 -48.31
N SER A 115 36.91 1.58 -47.91
CA SER A 115 38.31 1.43 -48.23
C SER A 115 38.62 0.79 -49.62
N SER A 116 37.59 0.33 -50.33
CA SER A 116 37.79 -0.33 -51.65
C SER A 116 38.53 0.53 -52.66
N ASP A 117 38.65 1.82 -52.41
CA ASP A 117 39.33 2.79 -53.28
C ASP A 117 40.80 3.07 -52.91
N GLY A 118 41.45 2.14 -52.18
CA GLY A 118 42.90 2.14 -52.04
C GLY A 118 43.45 2.79 -50.78
N ALA A 119 42.61 3.14 -49.83
CA ALA A 119 43.08 3.71 -48.58
C ALA A 119 43.26 2.70 -47.50
N ASN A 120 44.49 2.22 -47.31
CA ASN A 120 44.89 1.30 -46.25
C ASN A 120 45.56 2.00 -45.06
N SER A 121 45.19 3.26 -44.80
CA SER A 121 45.80 4.07 -43.74
C SER A 121 44.75 4.67 -42.80
N ALA A 122 45.15 4.93 -41.57
CA ALA A 122 44.38 5.71 -40.60
C ALA A 122 45.23 6.94 -40.20
N PRO A 123 44.60 8.10 -39.93
CA PRO A 123 43.19 8.37 -40.00
C PRO A 123 42.64 8.57 -41.42
N GLN A 124 41.40 8.18 -41.65
CA GLN A 124 40.64 8.49 -42.85
C GLN A 124 39.21 8.86 -42.44
N ALA A 125 38.65 9.89 -43.07
CA ALA A 125 37.25 10.25 -42.91
C ALA A 125 36.61 10.39 -44.30
N TYR A 126 35.44 9.82 -44.44
CA TYR A 126 34.63 9.82 -45.67
C TYR A 126 33.39 10.67 -45.40
N PHE A 127 33.27 11.75 -46.18
CA PHE A 127 32.16 12.71 -46.05
C PHE A 127 31.09 12.40 -47.07
N GLY A 128 29.86 12.22 -46.58
CA GLY A 128 28.63 12.12 -47.34
C GLY A 128 28.71 11.34 -48.65
N ASP A 129 28.65 12.08 -49.69
CA ASP A 129 28.50 11.64 -51.07
C ASP A 129 29.83 11.21 -51.71
N CYS A 130 30.32 10.07 -51.31
CA CYS A 130 31.57 9.53 -51.87
C CYS A 130 31.41 8.66 -53.15
N ALA A 131 30.31 8.81 -53.85
CA ALA A 131 30.03 8.00 -55.03
C ALA A 131 30.95 8.31 -56.23
N LYS A 132 31.59 9.45 -56.28
CA LYS A 132 32.21 9.94 -57.52
C LYS A 132 33.72 9.95 -57.59
N SER A 133 34.43 10.17 -56.55
CA SER A 133 35.90 10.04 -56.56
C SER A 133 36.46 10.17 -55.14
N ASN A 134 37.54 9.46 -54.87
CA ASN A 134 38.18 9.41 -53.58
C ASN A 134 38.67 10.77 -53.05
N SER A 135 39.17 11.60 -53.94
CA SER A 135 39.76 12.89 -53.56
C SER A 135 38.73 13.99 -53.27
N ALA A 136 37.48 13.78 -53.61
CA ALA A 136 36.43 14.77 -53.40
C ALA A 136 35.73 14.62 -52.03
N CYS A 137 35.74 13.43 -51.44
CA CYS A 137 34.97 13.10 -50.23
C CYS A 137 35.76 12.40 -49.15
N MET A 138 36.98 11.96 -49.41
CA MET A 138 37.84 11.27 -48.47
C MET A 138 38.99 12.16 -48.01
N MET A 139 39.10 12.35 -46.71
CA MET A 139 40.24 12.98 -46.08
C MET A 139 41.16 11.91 -45.49
N SER A 140 42.47 11.96 -45.81
CA SER A 140 43.50 11.10 -45.25
C SER A 140 44.48 11.92 -44.43
N GLY A 141 44.67 11.59 -43.17
CA GLY A 141 45.49 12.37 -42.26
C GLY A 141 44.78 13.62 -41.73
N ALA A 142 45.56 14.61 -41.30
CA ALA A 142 45.05 15.88 -40.79
C ALA A 142 44.69 16.89 -41.92
N GLN A 143 45.29 16.72 -43.05
CA GLN A 143 45.05 17.54 -44.25
C GLN A 143 45.21 16.69 -45.48
N THR A 144 44.35 16.87 -46.45
CA THR A 144 44.46 16.25 -47.77
C THR A 144 44.40 17.35 -48.85
N ASN A 145 45.45 17.46 -49.64
CA ASN A 145 45.56 18.50 -50.71
C ASN A 145 45.34 19.92 -50.20
N GLY A 146 45.77 20.22 -48.95
CA GLY A 146 45.60 21.52 -48.30
C GLY A 146 44.20 21.79 -47.74
N LYS A 147 43.31 20.78 -47.73
CA LYS A 147 41.93 20.89 -47.17
C LYS A 147 41.87 20.28 -45.78
N THR A 148 41.12 20.97 -44.93
CA THR A 148 40.77 20.55 -43.55
C THR A 148 39.45 19.78 -43.50
N TYR A 149 39.04 19.30 -42.30
CA TYR A 149 37.72 18.70 -42.09
C TYR A 149 36.58 19.69 -42.36
N ASP A 150 36.75 20.96 -42.00
CA ASP A 150 35.78 22.04 -42.34
C ASP A 150 35.59 22.22 -43.84
N ASP A 151 36.69 22.13 -44.64
CA ASP A 151 36.60 22.23 -46.08
C ASP A 151 35.83 21.06 -46.70
N PHE A 152 35.93 19.86 -46.14
CA PHE A 152 35.15 18.70 -46.58
C PHE A 152 33.70 18.80 -46.14
N PHE A 153 33.45 19.26 -44.91
CA PHE A 153 32.10 19.52 -44.41
C PHE A 153 31.38 20.57 -45.28
N SER A 154 32.03 21.70 -45.56
CA SER A 154 31.44 22.78 -46.34
C SER A 154 31.48 22.53 -47.85
N GLY A 155 32.23 21.53 -48.30
CA GLY A 155 32.50 21.26 -49.72
C GLY A 155 31.40 20.51 -50.45
N VAL A 156 31.68 20.11 -51.69
CA VAL A 156 30.74 19.44 -52.62
C VAL A 156 30.26 18.06 -52.13
N SER A 157 30.96 17.44 -51.20
CA SER A 157 30.56 16.18 -50.57
C SER A 157 29.91 16.40 -49.20
N GLY A 158 29.78 17.61 -48.77
CA GLY A 158 29.16 18.07 -47.54
C GLY A 158 27.97 18.99 -47.81
N LYS A 159 27.88 20.10 -47.07
CA LYS A 159 26.77 21.07 -47.12
C LYS A 159 26.52 21.66 -48.54
N SER A 160 27.57 21.83 -49.32
CA SER A 160 27.46 22.33 -50.71
C SER A 160 27.16 21.23 -51.71
N ASN A 161 26.60 20.11 -51.28
CA ASN A 161 26.28 18.99 -52.16
C ASN A 161 25.22 19.39 -53.19
N ASN A 162 25.66 19.59 -54.42
CA ASN A 162 24.79 19.93 -55.55
C ASN A 162 24.37 18.73 -56.39
N MET A 163 24.71 17.53 -55.93
CA MET A 163 24.57 16.34 -56.77
C MET A 163 23.15 15.86 -56.90
N ASP A 164 22.37 16.11 -55.88
CA ASP A 164 20.94 15.89 -55.91
C ASP A 164 20.23 17.12 -55.35
N SER A 165 19.53 17.85 -56.23
CA SER A 165 18.70 18.98 -55.83
C SER A 165 17.56 18.59 -54.89
N THR A 166 17.37 17.27 -54.64
CA THR A 166 16.31 16.73 -53.81
C THR A 166 16.75 16.38 -52.39
N VAL A 167 18.06 16.52 -52.04
CA VAL A 167 18.55 16.17 -50.70
C VAL A 167 17.83 16.94 -49.58
N ASN A 168 17.44 18.18 -49.80
CA ASN A 168 16.66 18.98 -48.87
C ASN A 168 15.19 18.54 -48.76
N SER A 169 14.76 17.61 -49.59
CA SER A 169 13.41 17.04 -49.53
C SER A 169 13.29 15.85 -48.57
N TYR A 170 14.40 15.37 -48.03
CA TYR A 170 14.42 14.29 -47.08
C TYR A 170 14.51 14.86 -45.66
N SER A 171 13.61 14.42 -44.80
CA SER A 171 13.66 14.64 -43.36
C SER A 171 13.90 13.32 -42.65
N MET A 172 14.74 13.32 -41.62
CA MET A 172 15.08 12.16 -40.86
C MET A 172 15.33 12.54 -39.41
N VAL A 173 14.75 11.82 -38.50
CA VAL A 173 14.98 11.93 -37.04
C VAL A 173 15.19 10.55 -36.45
N ILE A 174 15.93 10.51 -35.37
CA ILE A 174 16.11 9.29 -34.55
C ILE A 174 15.85 9.61 -33.10
N SER A 175 15.06 8.79 -32.47
CA SER A 175 14.81 8.88 -31.04
C SER A 175 15.28 7.61 -30.30
N GLN A 176 15.66 7.75 -29.05
CA GLN A 176 16.00 6.62 -28.19
C GLN A 176 15.38 6.80 -26.81
N THR A 177 14.71 5.74 -26.34
CA THR A 177 14.04 5.71 -25.05
C THR A 177 14.43 4.46 -24.28
N GLN A 178 14.65 4.58 -22.97
CA GLN A 178 14.96 3.44 -22.11
C GLN A 178 13.68 2.89 -21.46
N SER A 179 13.53 1.56 -21.50
CA SER A 179 12.53 0.83 -20.72
C SER A 179 13.23 -0.36 -20.03
N GLY A 180 13.38 -0.26 -18.73
CA GLY A 180 14.10 -1.25 -17.94
C GLY A 180 15.57 -1.41 -18.37
N THR A 181 15.94 -2.61 -18.81
CA THR A 181 17.31 -2.95 -19.28
C THR A 181 17.53 -2.70 -20.77
N ASP A 182 16.50 -2.34 -21.48
CA ASP A 182 16.53 -2.20 -22.93
C ASP A 182 16.28 -0.74 -23.35
N ALA A 183 16.83 -0.37 -24.51
CA ALA A 183 16.56 0.87 -25.22
C ALA A 183 15.77 0.55 -26.49
N THR A 184 14.70 1.29 -26.73
CA THR A 184 14.01 1.34 -28.01
C THR A 184 14.55 2.51 -28.82
N ILE A 185 14.97 2.24 -30.03
CA ILE A 185 15.53 3.22 -30.97
C ILE A 185 14.60 3.25 -32.17
N THR A 186 14.06 4.43 -32.49
CA THR A 186 13.12 4.61 -33.58
C THR A 186 13.67 5.65 -34.55
N VAL A 187 13.71 5.30 -35.84
CA VAL A 187 14.00 6.20 -36.94
C VAL A 187 12.70 6.54 -37.67
N GLU A 188 12.40 7.80 -37.82
CA GLU A 188 11.33 8.31 -38.67
C GLU A 188 11.93 9.09 -39.83
N ALA A 189 11.40 8.87 -41.03
CA ALA A 189 11.87 9.58 -42.23
C ALA A 189 10.71 9.90 -43.17
N SER A 190 10.82 11.04 -43.87
CA SER A 190 9.84 11.47 -44.88
C SER A 190 10.49 12.07 -46.08
N TYR A 191 9.70 12.22 -47.17
CA TYR A 191 10.13 12.82 -48.45
C TYR A 191 9.09 13.81 -48.94
N SER A 192 9.47 15.11 -49.02
CA SER A 192 8.59 16.20 -49.41
C SER A 192 8.68 16.58 -50.91
N GLY A 193 9.53 15.91 -51.70
CA GLY A 193 9.78 16.24 -53.12
C GLY A 193 8.67 15.84 -54.10
N GLY A 194 7.55 15.36 -53.60
CA GLY A 194 6.39 14.91 -54.37
C GLY A 194 6.46 13.45 -54.82
N GLY A 195 5.35 12.73 -54.62
CA GLY A 195 5.29 11.30 -54.87
C GLY A 195 5.99 10.46 -53.79
N THR A 196 6.70 9.41 -54.17
CA THR A 196 7.45 8.52 -53.27
C THR A 196 8.92 8.43 -53.69
N SER A 197 9.79 8.13 -52.70
CA SER A 197 11.20 7.84 -52.90
C SER A 197 11.61 6.56 -52.22
N ASP A 198 12.24 5.63 -52.95
CA ASP A 198 12.81 4.41 -52.39
C ASP A 198 14.24 4.67 -51.93
N VAL A 199 14.47 4.44 -50.64
CA VAL A 199 15.75 4.67 -49.99
C VAL A 199 16.20 3.46 -49.18
N ARG A 200 17.46 3.51 -48.76
CA ARG A 200 18.07 2.55 -47.82
C ARG A 200 18.38 3.27 -46.53
N VAL A 201 17.93 2.68 -45.43
CA VAL A 201 18.22 3.15 -44.07
C VAL A 201 19.37 2.32 -43.51
N ILE A 202 20.36 3.00 -42.96
CA ILE A 202 21.42 2.38 -42.16
C ILE A 202 21.40 3.03 -40.78
N ALA A 203 21.45 2.22 -39.75
CA ALA A 203 21.45 2.69 -38.37
C ALA A 203 22.37 1.88 -37.46
N ALA A 204 22.97 2.54 -36.49
CA ALA A 204 23.92 1.94 -35.55
C ALA A 204 23.78 2.55 -34.16
N VAL A 205 24.10 1.72 -33.16
CA VAL A 205 24.39 2.18 -31.80
C VAL A 205 25.87 2.46 -31.68
N THR A 206 26.20 3.61 -31.11
CA THR A 206 27.56 4.07 -30.84
C THR A 206 27.75 4.38 -29.35
N GLU A 207 29.01 4.47 -28.90
CA GLU A 207 29.35 5.16 -27.65
C GLU A 207 29.57 6.63 -27.96
N ASP A 208 28.87 7.54 -27.34
CA ASP A 208 29.11 8.99 -27.47
C ASP A 208 30.56 9.31 -27.07
N THR A 209 30.97 8.86 -25.89
CA THR A 209 32.40 8.85 -25.50
C THR A 209 32.92 7.42 -25.56
N CYS A 210 33.96 7.20 -26.38
CA CYS A 210 34.52 5.88 -26.64
C CYS A 210 35.23 5.25 -25.44
N ASN A 211 34.47 4.71 -24.51
CA ASN A 211 34.99 4.06 -23.30
C ASN A 211 35.54 2.67 -23.57
N SER A 212 35.02 1.97 -24.57
CA SER A 212 35.44 0.61 -24.91
C SER A 212 36.77 0.54 -25.63
N TYR A 213 37.18 1.63 -26.33
CA TYR A 213 38.37 1.63 -27.19
C TYR A 213 39.15 2.94 -27.02
N PRO A 214 39.79 3.20 -25.85
CA PRO A 214 40.58 4.39 -25.65
C PRO A 214 41.83 4.37 -26.55
N TYR A 215 42.31 5.54 -26.95
CA TYR A 215 43.57 5.69 -27.65
C TYR A 215 44.78 5.36 -26.76
N ALA A 216 45.95 5.11 -27.36
CA ALA A 216 47.15 4.75 -26.62
C ALA A 216 47.67 5.83 -25.67
N ASP A 217 47.32 7.10 -25.88
CA ASP A 217 47.57 8.22 -24.97
C ASP A 217 46.52 8.41 -23.87
N GLY A 218 45.49 7.55 -23.84
CA GLY A 218 44.41 7.56 -22.86
C GLY A 218 43.24 8.51 -23.27
N SER A 219 43.39 9.28 -24.34
CA SER A 219 42.26 10.07 -24.88
C SER A 219 41.20 9.18 -25.52
N LYS A 220 40.00 9.74 -25.77
CA LYS A 220 38.87 8.99 -26.27
C LYS A 220 38.28 9.66 -27.50
N ALA A 221 38.01 8.87 -28.53
CA ALA A 221 37.21 9.32 -29.67
C ALA A 221 35.75 9.61 -29.24
N GLY A 222 34.97 10.19 -30.12
CA GLY A 222 33.51 10.24 -30.01
C GLY A 222 32.85 9.27 -30.99
N HIS A 223 31.60 8.95 -30.70
CA HIS A 223 30.66 8.25 -31.57
C HIS A 223 31.20 6.88 -32.06
N CYS A 224 31.78 6.09 -31.17
CA CYS A 224 32.36 4.80 -31.52
C CYS A 224 31.29 3.76 -31.82
N TRP A 225 31.38 3.18 -33.02
CA TRP A 225 30.51 2.10 -33.43
C TRP A 225 30.51 0.90 -32.42
N LYS A 226 29.33 0.41 -32.07
CA LYS A 226 29.13 -0.74 -31.21
C LYS A 226 28.32 -1.85 -31.85
N LYS A 227 27.21 -1.50 -32.50
CA LYS A 227 26.28 -2.46 -33.07
C LYS A 227 25.50 -1.86 -34.22
N TRP A 228 25.38 -2.60 -35.32
CA TRP A 228 24.41 -2.27 -36.37
C TRP A 228 22.99 -2.58 -35.89
N LEU A 229 22.06 -1.67 -36.18
CA LEU A 229 20.62 -1.84 -35.94
C LEU A 229 19.89 -2.43 -37.15
N VAL A 230 20.55 -2.43 -38.31
CA VAL A 230 20.04 -3.05 -39.52
C VAL A 230 19.91 -4.56 -39.34
N ASP A 231 19.10 -5.19 -40.17
CA ASP A 231 18.64 -6.56 -40.07
C ASP A 231 19.66 -7.55 -39.49
N SER A 232 19.29 -8.24 -38.42
CA SER A 232 20.09 -9.24 -37.71
C SER A 232 20.45 -10.47 -38.57
N THR A 233 19.82 -10.64 -39.72
CA THR A 233 20.05 -11.74 -40.68
C THR A 233 21.11 -11.42 -41.73
N ASN A 234 21.81 -10.30 -41.61
CA ASN A 234 22.84 -9.82 -42.55
C ASN A 234 22.35 -9.40 -43.92
N SER A 235 21.10 -8.98 -44.04
CA SER A 235 20.54 -8.54 -45.31
C SER A 235 20.96 -7.10 -45.72
N GLY A 236 21.67 -6.39 -44.83
CA GLY A 236 22.16 -5.05 -45.13
C GLY A 236 21.15 -3.95 -44.78
N PRO A 237 21.22 -2.80 -45.45
CA PRO A 237 20.35 -1.67 -45.20
C PRO A 237 18.87 -2.01 -45.37
N ILE A 238 18.02 -1.39 -44.54
CA ILE A 238 16.56 -1.58 -44.64
C ILE A 238 16.04 -0.72 -45.80
N SER A 239 15.20 -1.35 -46.64
CA SER A 239 14.50 -0.61 -47.70
C SER A 239 13.30 0.12 -47.10
N MET A 240 13.18 1.42 -47.41
CA MET A 240 12.01 2.23 -47.06
C MET A 240 11.52 2.98 -48.32
N THR A 241 10.19 3.00 -48.47
CA THR A 241 9.55 3.88 -49.47
C THR A 241 8.98 5.07 -48.71
N LEU A 242 9.57 6.24 -48.92
CA LEU A 242 9.22 7.47 -48.24
C LEU A 242 8.22 8.29 -49.05
N SER A 243 7.33 8.97 -48.35
CA SER A 243 6.39 9.96 -48.88
C SER A 243 6.39 11.21 -47.98
N SER A 244 5.47 12.14 -48.21
CA SER A 244 5.26 13.28 -47.30
C SER A 244 4.72 12.87 -45.92
N THR A 245 4.17 11.64 -45.78
CA THR A 245 3.83 11.05 -44.46
C THR A 245 5.04 10.30 -43.94
N PRO A 246 5.51 10.60 -42.72
CA PRO A 246 6.64 9.89 -42.11
C PRO A 246 6.44 8.39 -42.05
N THR A 247 7.51 7.67 -42.32
CA THR A 247 7.58 6.21 -42.18
C THR A 247 8.61 5.90 -41.09
N SER A 248 8.25 5.04 -40.15
CA SER A 248 9.10 4.70 -38.99
C SER A 248 9.58 3.25 -39.01
N TYR A 249 10.73 3.04 -38.38
CA TYR A 249 11.25 1.71 -38.07
C TYR A 249 11.91 1.70 -36.70
N SER A 250 11.63 0.68 -35.88
CA SER A 250 12.12 0.60 -34.51
C SER A 250 12.92 -0.67 -34.21
N TRP A 251 13.89 -0.55 -33.33
CA TRP A 251 14.72 -1.64 -32.81
C TRP A 251 14.76 -1.61 -31.28
N THR A 252 14.91 -2.77 -30.67
CA THR A 252 15.18 -2.91 -29.25
C THR A 252 16.57 -3.47 -29.04
N VAL A 253 17.35 -2.82 -28.21
CA VAL A 253 18.72 -3.24 -27.86
C VAL A 253 18.97 -3.16 -26.36
N PRO A 254 19.73 -4.10 -25.76
CA PRO A 254 20.11 -3.96 -24.37
C PRO A 254 20.97 -2.71 -24.15
N VAL A 255 20.68 -1.94 -23.11
CA VAL A 255 21.47 -0.76 -22.71
C VAL A 255 22.92 -1.12 -22.41
N SER A 256 23.18 -2.37 -21.98
CA SER A 256 24.51 -2.93 -21.75
C SER A 256 25.36 -3.10 -23.04
N THR A 257 24.78 -2.87 -24.22
CA THR A 257 25.53 -2.84 -25.49
C THR A 257 26.62 -1.76 -25.45
N VAL A 258 26.42 -0.70 -24.69
CA VAL A 258 27.30 0.44 -24.56
C VAL A 258 27.95 0.50 -23.19
N ASN A 259 29.26 0.76 -23.13
CA ASN A 259 29.97 0.96 -21.87
C ASN A 259 29.65 2.35 -21.29
N GLY A 260 28.92 2.38 -20.19
CA GLY A 260 28.37 3.57 -19.58
C GLY A 260 26.83 3.59 -19.62
N GLY A 261 26.23 2.60 -20.28
CA GLY A 261 24.77 2.48 -20.34
C GLY A 261 24.10 3.56 -21.18
N MET A 262 22.83 3.86 -20.88
CA MET A 262 22.02 4.82 -21.66
C MET A 262 22.65 6.22 -21.74
N SER A 263 23.31 6.69 -20.69
CA SER A 263 23.94 8.02 -20.66
C SER A 263 25.17 8.17 -21.58
N ASN A 264 25.66 7.08 -22.16
CA ASN A 264 26.77 7.09 -23.13
C ASN A 264 26.35 6.41 -24.45
N MET A 265 25.05 6.11 -24.61
CA MET A 265 24.50 5.54 -25.84
C MET A 265 24.09 6.68 -26.77
N LEU A 266 24.64 6.66 -27.96
CA LEU A 266 24.23 7.54 -29.05
C LEU A 266 23.82 6.66 -30.23
N SER A 267 22.64 6.89 -30.80
CA SER A 267 22.18 6.22 -32.00
C SER A 267 22.40 7.09 -33.20
N VAL A 268 22.92 6.54 -34.27
CA VAL A 268 23.22 7.23 -35.55
C VAL A 268 22.51 6.53 -36.67
N ALA A 269 21.86 7.29 -37.53
CA ALA A 269 21.20 6.76 -38.73
C ALA A 269 21.41 7.67 -39.95
N TRP A 270 21.32 7.10 -41.14
CA TRP A 270 21.36 7.86 -42.40
C TRP A 270 20.57 7.17 -43.50
N LEU A 271 20.12 7.98 -44.45
CA LEU A 271 19.48 7.56 -45.69
C LEU A 271 20.47 7.53 -46.81
N GLN A 272 20.43 6.50 -47.63
CA GLN A 272 21.19 6.39 -48.89
C GLN A 272 20.24 6.11 -50.04
N ASP A 273 20.67 6.51 -51.27
CA ASP A 273 20.04 6.04 -52.48
C ASP A 273 20.23 4.51 -52.66
N ASP A 274 19.82 3.94 -53.77
CA ASP A 274 19.77 2.49 -53.96
C ASP A 274 21.10 1.79 -53.64
N TRP A 275 21.02 0.69 -52.94
CA TRP A 275 22.14 -0.16 -52.55
C TRP A 275 22.35 -1.27 -53.60
N SER A 276 23.22 -1.05 -54.54
CA SER A 276 23.63 -2.10 -55.44
C SER A 276 24.82 -2.89 -54.88
N THR A 277 24.81 -4.20 -55.04
CA THR A 277 25.88 -5.15 -54.60
C THR A 277 27.14 -4.99 -55.46
N GLY A 278 27.72 -3.81 -55.54
CA GLY A 278 28.91 -3.52 -56.32
C GLY A 278 29.84 -2.56 -55.62
N THR A 279 30.90 -2.19 -56.32
CA THR A 279 31.89 -1.21 -55.88
C THR A 279 31.42 0.26 -55.99
N ALA A 280 30.16 0.46 -56.41
CA ALA A 280 29.58 1.80 -56.49
C ALA A 280 29.21 2.30 -55.09
N ARG A 281 29.60 3.51 -54.80
CA ARG A 281 29.19 4.22 -53.58
C ARG A 281 27.83 4.86 -53.78
N HIS A 282 27.12 5.05 -52.70
CA HIS A 282 25.77 5.55 -52.69
C HIS A 282 25.73 6.92 -52.02
N ASN A 283 24.94 7.81 -52.57
CA ASN A 283 24.78 9.14 -52.01
C ASN A 283 24.08 9.04 -50.65
N VAL A 284 24.62 9.75 -49.66
CA VAL A 284 23.94 9.97 -48.39
C VAL A 284 22.95 11.12 -48.57
N LEU A 285 21.67 10.84 -48.41
CA LEU A 285 20.58 11.78 -48.66
C LEU A 285 20.23 12.60 -47.42
N SER A 286 20.37 12.01 -46.24
CA SER A 286 20.19 12.65 -44.96
C SER A 286 20.86 11.79 -43.86
N ALA A 287 21.22 12.40 -42.74
CA ALA A 287 21.75 11.72 -41.58
C ALA A 287 21.20 12.35 -40.28
N THR A 288 21.21 11.60 -39.21
CA THR A 288 20.80 12.08 -37.89
C THR A 288 21.49 11.27 -36.78
N ASP A 289 21.62 11.87 -35.63
CA ASP A 289 21.94 11.16 -34.37
C ASP A 289 20.94 11.53 -33.27
N SER A 290 20.89 10.74 -32.22
CA SER A 290 19.90 10.91 -31.14
C SER A 290 20.09 12.15 -30.28
N ASP A 291 21.17 12.93 -30.50
CA ASP A 291 21.41 14.22 -29.84
C ASP A 291 20.97 15.40 -30.68
N MET A 292 20.63 15.16 -31.94
CA MET A 292 20.10 16.18 -32.83
C MET A 292 18.63 16.44 -32.54
N LEU A 293 18.29 17.68 -32.29
CA LEU A 293 16.90 18.06 -32.17
C LEU A 293 16.25 18.10 -33.55
N PRO A 294 15.03 17.58 -33.72
CA PRO A 294 14.26 17.75 -34.95
C PRO A 294 13.91 19.22 -35.13
N PRO A 295 13.76 19.72 -36.37
CA PRO A 295 13.42 21.13 -36.63
C PRO A 295 12.15 21.55 -35.87
N ILE A 296 11.09 20.81 -36.02
CA ILE A 296 9.83 21.03 -35.30
C ILE A 296 9.41 19.70 -34.64
N ASP A 297 9.17 19.76 -33.36
CA ASP A 297 8.65 18.63 -32.63
C ASP A 297 7.84 19.10 -31.42
N ILE A 298 6.55 18.85 -31.45
CA ILE A 298 5.62 19.15 -30.37
C ILE A 298 5.25 17.83 -29.68
N ALA A 299 5.84 17.58 -28.56
CA ALA A 299 5.62 16.37 -27.80
C ALA A 299 4.59 16.56 -26.68
N ILE A 300 3.90 15.50 -26.32
CA ILE A 300 3.18 15.44 -25.05
C ILE A 300 4.22 15.25 -23.95
N ASP A 301 4.38 16.28 -23.11
CA ASP A 301 5.32 16.32 -21.99
C ASP A 301 4.76 15.55 -20.77
N SER A 302 3.46 15.70 -20.50
CA SER A 302 2.76 14.96 -19.47
C SER A 302 1.27 14.84 -19.77
N PHE A 303 0.66 13.72 -19.36
CA PHE A 303 -0.78 13.55 -19.34
C PHE A 303 -1.18 12.76 -18.10
N THR A 304 -1.98 13.38 -17.23
CA THR A 304 -2.47 12.78 -15.98
C THR A 304 -3.98 12.69 -15.96
N ALA A 305 -4.50 11.64 -15.33
CA ALA A 305 -5.89 11.44 -15.01
C ALA A 305 -5.97 11.18 -13.50
N GLU A 306 -6.59 12.09 -12.76
CA GLU A 306 -6.63 12.04 -11.30
C GLU A 306 -8.05 12.32 -10.82
N SER A 307 -8.49 11.67 -9.74
CA SER A 307 -9.77 11.99 -9.12
C SER A 307 -9.75 13.42 -8.57
N SER A 308 -10.77 14.22 -8.90
CA SER A 308 -10.84 15.64 -8.50
C SER A 308 -11.01 15.82 -6.99
N ASP A 309 -11.42 14.79 -6.26
CA ASP A 309 -11.57 14.80 -4.80
C ASP A 309 -10.28 14.38 -4.06
N GLY A 310 -9.23 14.01 -4.81
CA GLY A 310 -7.91 13.68 -4.29
C GLY A 310 -7.75 12.25 -3.81
N TYR A 311 -8.72 11.36 -4.05
CA TYR A 311 -8.55 9.93 -3.80
C TYR A 311 -7.74 9.25 -4.91
N SER A 312 -7.14 8.12 -4.59
CA SER A 312 -6.29 7.37 -5.54
C SER A 312 -7.08 6.60 -6.59
N GLY A 313 -8.38 6.38 -6.36
CA GLY A 313 -9.29 5.70 -7.28
C GLY A 313 -10.62 6.44 -7.40
N ILE A 314 -11.46 6.00 -8.34
CA ILE A 314 -12.79 6.57 -8.60
C ILE A 314 -13.91 5.58 -8.28
N ILE A 315 -15.02 6.12 -7.80
CA ILE A 315 -16.33 5.47 -7.79
C ILE A 315 -17.25 6.11 -8.83
N ALA A 316 -18.37 5.46 -9.14
CA ALA A 316 -19.34 6.01 -10.08
C ALA A 316 -19.91 7.35 -9.59
N GLY A 317 -19.82 8.40 -10.40
CA GLY A 317 -20.26 9.76 -10.10
C GLY A 317 -19.12 10.70 -9.70
N ASP A 318 -17.89 10.23 -9.61
CA ASP A 318 -16.74 11.11 -9.38
C ASP A 318 -16.39 11.91 -10.62
N GLN A 319 -15.76 13.06 -10.39
CA GLN A 319 -15.12 13.84 -11.42
C GLN A 319 -13.64 13.46 -11.52
N VAL A 320 -13.15 13.31 -12.75
CA VAL A 320 -11.74 13.07 -13.03
C VAL A 320 -11.16 14.29 -13.74
N ASP A 321 -10.10 14.83 -13.19
CA ASP A 321 -9.33 15.91 -13.79
C ASP A 321 -8.30 15.35 -14.75
N LEU A 322 -8.37 15.76 -16.00
CA LEU A 322 -7.48 15.37 -17.08
C LEU A 322 -6.60 16.56 -17.41
N THR A 323 -5.32 16.46 -17.10
CA THR A 323 -4.36 17.54 -17.30
C THR A 323 -3.27 17.11 -18.28
N LEU A 324 -3.15 17.85 -19.36
CA LEU A 324 -2.18 17.64 -20.42
C LEU A 324 -1.22 18.82 -20.49
N SER A 325 0.07 18.55 -20.62
CA SER A 325 1.09 19.51 -20.98
C SER A 325 1.76 19.06 -22.28
N ILE A 326 1.84 19.95 -23.25
CA ILE A 326 2.64 19.78 -24.46
C ILE A 326 3.83 20.72 -24.43
N LYS A 327 4.91 20.36 -25.13
CA LYS A 327 6.15 21.11 -25.16
C LYS A 327 6.76 21.09 -26.55
N ASN A 328 7.27 22.22 -27.01
CA ASN A 328 8.12 22.25 -28.20
C ASN A 328 9.52 21.78 -27.81
N ILE A 329 9.91 20.60 -28.26
CA ILE A 329 11.24 20.02 -28.06
C ILE A 329 12.08 20.05 -29.34
N GLY A 330 11.55 20.64 -30.41
CA GLY A 330 12.26 20.87 -31.64
C GLY A 330 13.24 22.07 -31.56
N ALA A 331 13.98 22.28 -32.62
CA ALA A 331 14.95 23.37 -32.75
C ALA A 331 14.31 24.72 -33.16
N ASP A 332 13.13 24.69 -33.76
CA ASP A 332 12.46 25.87 -34.34
C ASP A 332 11.16 26.23 -33.61
N VAL A 333 10.72 27.48 -33.75
CA VAL A 333 9.43 27.94 -33.23
C VAL A 333 8.29 27.29 -34.01
N TYR A 334 7.38 26.64 -33.29
CA TYR A 334 6.16 26.10 -33.87
C TYR A 334 5.11 27.22 -34.03
N ALA A 335 4.64 27.45 -35.25
CA ALA A 335 3.67 28.51 -35.54
C ALA A 335 2.44 28.04 -36.35
N ASP A 336 2.39 26.79 -36.75
CA ASP A 336 1.49 26.36 -37.83
C ASP A 336 0.09 25.95 -37.39
N GLY A 337 -0.25 26.00 -36.11
CA GLY A 337 -1.56 25.56 -35.62
C GLY A 337 -1.70 24.04 -35.60
N GLY A 338 -2.70 23.58 -34.92
CA GLY A 338 -3.01 22.15 -34.71
C GLY A 338 -4.05 22.02 -33.62
N THR A 339 -4.36 20.82 -33.26
CA THR A 339 -5.37 20.52 -32.21
C THR A 339 -4.80 19.63 -31.14
N ILE A 340 -5.18 19.91 -29.91
CA ILE A 340 -5.09 19.01 -28.75
C ILE A 340 -6.48 18.43 -28.55
N GLU A 341 -6.59 17.12 -28.38
CA GLU A 341 -7.84 16.41 -28.10
C GLU A 341 -7.62 15.43 -26.97
N VAL A 342 -8.62 15.29 -26.10
CA VAL A 342 -8.63 14.29 -25.02
C VAL A 342 -9.86 13.41 -25.17
N PHE A 343 -9.68 12.11 -25.01
CA PHE A 343 -10.71 11.08 -25.20
C PHE A 343 -10.82 10.17 -23.98
N LYS A 344 -12.05 9.71 -23.69
CA LYS A 344 -12.29 8.48 -22.93
C LYS A 344 -12.17 7.30 -23.88
N VAL A 345 -11.49 6.24 -23.45
CA VAL A 345 -11.21 5.07 -24.30
C VAL A 345 -11.91 3.85 -23.71
N ASP A 346 -12.89 3.30 -24.44
CA ASP A 346 -13.61 2.09 -24.08
C ASP A 346 -13.37 1.01 -25.14
N GLY A 347 -12.42 0.13 -24.86
CA GLY A 347 -11.96 -0.88 -25.81
C GLY A 347 -11.34 -0.23 -27.06
N LEU A 348 -12.04 -0.27 -28.20
CA LEU A 348 -11.65 0.34 -29.45
C LEU A 348 -12.37 1.67 -29.74
N THR A 349 -13.27 2.09 -28.86
CA THR A 349 -14.07 3.31 -29.05
C THR A 349 -13.41 4.48 -28.31
N GLU A 350 -13.26 5.61 -29.00
CA GLU A 350 -12.80 6.86 -28.44
C GLU A 350 -13.97 7.85 -28.40
N THR A 351 -14.26 8.41 -27.22
CA THR A 351 -15.28 9.46 -27.02
C THR A 351 -14.57 10.76 -26.65
N SER A 352 -14.72 11.79 -27.47
CA SER A 352 -14.07 13.09 -27.22
C SER A 352 -14.63 13.75 -25.96
N LEU A 353 -13.72 14.16 -25.07
CA LEU A 353 -14.00 14.89 -23.85
C LEU A 353 -13.75 16.41 -23.99
N GLY A 354 -13.02 16.79 -25.01
CA GLY A 354 -12.74 18.18 -25.32
C GLY A 354 -11.53 18.36 -26.22
N SER A 355 -11.42 19.57 -26.78
CA SER A 355 -10.32 19.95 -27.66
C SER A 355 -9.96 21.42 -27.53
N THR A 356 -8.71 21.76 -27.88
CA THR A 356 -8.23 23.15 -28.01
C THR A 356 -7.21 23.26 -29.13
N SER A 357 -6.91 24.47 -29.58
CA SER A 357 -5.85 24.70 -30.57
C SER A 357 -4.47 24.67 -29.94
N VAL A 358 -3.48 24.19 -30.66
CA VAL A 358 -2.07 24.38 -30.31
C VAL A 358 -1.69 25.84 -30.64
N ASN A 359 -1.13 26.53 -29.66
CA ASN A 359 -0.63 27.90 -29.83
C ASN A 359 0.73 27.88 -30.50
N THR A 360 1.19 29.07 -30.95
CA THR A 360 2.59 29.26 -31.26
C THR A 360 3.45 28.93 -30.03
N LEU A 361 4.43 28.04 -30.19
CA LEU A 361 5.32 27.61 -29.13
C LEU A 361 6.76 27.88 -29.50
N ALA A 362 7.43 28.75 -28.75
CA ALA A 362 8.87 28.93 -28.85
C ALA A 362 9.58 27.62 -28.44
N VAL A 363 10.84 27.47 -28.83
CA VAL A 363 11.68 26.33 -28.44
C VAL A 363 11.69 26.18 -26.90
N GLY A 364 11.42 24.99 -26.41
CA GLY A 364 11.32 24.68 -24.99
C GLY A 364 10.06 25.18 -24.29
N ALA A 365 9.19 25.95 -24.95
CA ALA A 365 7.95 26.45 -24.37
C ALA A 365 6.90 25.32 -24.23
N THR A 366 6.03 25.49 -23.24
CA THR A 366 4.93 24.54 -22.93
C THR A 366 3.57 25.20 -23.07
N GLN A 367 2.55 24.38 -23.36
CA GLN A 367 1.14 24.75 -23.29
C GLN A 367 0.39 23.68 -22.51
N SER A 368 -0.43 24.11 -21.55
CA SER A 368 -1.28 23.19 -20.79
C SER A 368 -2.72 23.24 -21.29
N TYR A 369 -3.40 22.12 -21.20
CA TYR A 369 -4.82 21.96 -21.44
C TYR A 369 -5.42 21.07 -20.36
N SER A 370 -6.56 21.46 -19.81
CA SER A 370 -7.27 20.67 -18.81
C SER A 370 -8.74 20.53 -19.18
N THR A 371 -9.30 19.38 -18.93
CA THR A 371 -10.73 19.08 -19.06
C THR A 371 -11.10 18.12 -17.94
N THR A 372 -12.39 17.93 -17.71
CA THR A 372 -12.89 16.99 -16.71
C THR A 372 -13.76 15.94 -17.37
N TRP A 373 -13.80 14.75 -16.76
CA TRP A 373 -14.72 13.70 -17.12
C TRP A 373 -15.57 13.31 -15.90
N ASP A 374 -16.85 13.12 -16.09
CA ASP A 374 -17.82 12.69 -15.07
C ASP A 374 -18.04 11.18 -15.21
N SER A 375 -17.73 10.43 -14.16
CA SER A 375 -17.87 8.98 -14.13
C SER A 375 -19.30 8.49 -13.86
N THR A 376 -20.30 9.40 -13.86
CA THR A 376 -21.70 9.00 -13.68
C THR A 376 -22.11 7.99 -14.75
N GLY A 377 -22.49 6.79 -14.30
CA GLY A 377 -22.88 5.68 -15.16
C GLY A 377 -21.72 4.79 -15.62
N GLU A 378 -20.48 5.09 -15.22
CA GLU A 378 -19.37 4.17 -15.38
C GLU A 378 -19.59 2.91 -14.52
N THR A 379 -19.24 1.76 -15.05
CA THR A 379 -19.23 0.50 -14.30
C THR A 379 -17.90 0.38 -13.58
N ILE A 380 -17.93 0.43 -12.26
CA ILE A 380 -16.74 0.19 -11.44
C ILE A 380 -16.48 -1.32 -11.41
N GLU A 381 -15.37 -1.72 -11.99
CA GLU A 381 -14.98 -3.12 -12.10
C GLU A 381 -13.88 -3.44 -11.07
N ASN A 382 -13.94 -4.66 -10.51
CA ASN A 382 -12.89 -5.14 -9.62
C ASN A 382 -11.53 -5.15 -10.34
N ASN A 383 -10.54 -4.49 -9.75
CA ASN A 383 -9.21 -4.27 -10.34
C ASN A 383 -9.26 -3.62 -11.74
N GLY A 384 -10.30 -2.84 -12.00
CA GLY A 384 -10.50 -2.11 -13.24
C GLY A 384 -9.83 -0.75 -13.24
N ASP A 385 -9.80 -0.15 -14.42
CA ASP A 385 -9.39 1.23 -14.63
C ASP A 385 -10.25 1.92 -15.69
N SER A 386 -10.28 3.24 -15.63
CA SER A 386 -10.80 4.08 -16.71
C SER A 386 -9.65 4.67 -17.48
N ARG A 387 -9.61 4.41 -18.79
CA ARG A 387 -8.52 4.82 -19.68
C ARG A 387 -8.86 6.08 -20.45
N PHE A 388 -7.88 6.97 -20.54
CA PHE A 388 -7.95 8.21 -21.31
C PHE A 388 -6.79 8.29 -22.28
N ARG A 389 -7.02 9.01 -23.37
CA ARG A 389 -6.01 9.26 -24.42
C ARG A 389 -5.93 10.73 -24.72
N ALA A 390 -4.72 11.27 -24.68
CA ALA A 390 -4.42 12.56 -25.24
C ALA A 390 -3.81 12.39 -26.64
N ARG A 391 -4.25 13.22 -27.57
CA ARG A 391 -3.72 13.26 -28.94
C ARG A 391 -3.48 14.71 -29.35
N ILE A 392 -2.33 14.96 -29.93
CA ILE A 392 -2.07 16.23 -30.65
C ILE A 392 -2.00 15.93 -32.14
N THR A 393 -2.63 16.82 -32.93
CA THR A 393 -2.58 16.76 -34.39
C THR A 393 -1.84 17.99 -34.84
N VAL A 394 -0.57 17.82 -35.11
CA VAL A 394 0.37 18.87 -35.54
C VAL A 394 1.14 18.37 -36.76
N VAL A 395 1.75 19.29 -37.51
CA VAL A 395 2.72 18.93 -38.54
C VAL A 395 4.11 19.10 -37.95
N ASP A 396 4.69 18.00 -37.51
CA ASP A 396 6.02 17.96 -36.91
C ASP A 396 6.86 16.77 -37.41
N SER A 397 8.07 16.66 -36.89
CA SER A 397 9.03 15.68 -37.37
C SER A 397 8.88 14.28 -36.69
N ILE A 398 8.26 14.21 -35.53
CA ILE A 398 8.12 12.97 -34.76
C ILE A 398 6.66 12.78 -34.32
N GLY A 399 5.94 11.93 -35.04
CA GLY A 399 4.51 11.64 -34.72
C GLY A 399 4.29 10.64 -33.59
N SER A 400 5.33 9.91 -33.18
CA SER A 400 5.20 8.86 -32.14
C SER A 400 5.00 9.40 -30.73
N ASN A 401 5.37 10.66 -30.44
CA ASN A 401 5.22 11.36 -29.17
C ASN A 401 3.94 12.21 -29.09
N ASN A 402 3.09 12.13 -30.10
CA ASN A 402 1.85 12.89 -30.24
C ASN A 402 0.63 12.21 -29.66
N VAL A 403 0.76 11.03 -29.08
CA VAL A 403 -0.31 10.26 -28.45
C VAL A 403 0.20 9.63 -27.17
N VAL A 404 -0.52 9.86 -26.06
CA VAL A 404 -0.21 9.29 -24.76
C VAL A 404 -1.50 8.85 -24.07
N ASP A 405 -1.48 7.72 -23.41
CA ASP A 405 -2.58 7.23 -22.60
C ASP A 405 -2.29 7.46 -21.10
N SER A 406 -3.36 7.67 -20.34
CA SER A 406 -3.37 7.72 -18.89
C SER A 406 -4.55 6.93 -18.35
N THR A 407 -4.46 6.44 -17.14
CA THR A 407 -5.53 5.69 -16.47
C THR A 407 -5.77 6.23 -15.06
N VAL A 408 -7.00 6.09 -14.59
CA VAL A 408 -7.36 6.22 -13.17
C VAL A 408 -7.96 4.89 -12.70
N ASN A 409 -7.50 4.40 -11.58
CA ASN A 409 -7.97 3.13 -11.03
C ASN A 409 -9.42 3.23 -10.57
N HIS A 410 -10.15 2.13 -10.64
CA HIS A 410 -11.44 1.97 -10.00
C HIS A 410 -11.23 1.67 -8.51
N ASP A 411 -12.06 2.27 -7.68
CA ASP A 411 -12.18 2.01 -6.24
C ASP A 411 -13.45 1.17 -6.06
N ALA A 412 -13.25 -0.12 -5.88
CA ALA A 412 -14.32 -1.10 -5.90
C ALA A 412 -14.72 -1.51 -4.48
N THR A 413 -16.02 -1.68 -4.23
CA THR A 413 -16.53 -2.11 -2.94
C THR A 413 -15.82 -3.39 -2.47
N PRO A 414 -15.28 -3.45 -1.25
CA PRO A 414 -14.58 -4.60 -0.75
C PRO A 414 -15.51 -5.82 -0.59
N THR A 415 -14.94 -7.01 -0.59
CA THR A 415 -15.66 -8.26 -0.33
C THR A 415 -15.20 -8.88 0.97
N SER A 416 -16.11 -9.06 1.93
CA SER A 416 -15.83 -9.79 3.16
C SER A 416 -15.44 -11.24 2.88
N VAL A 417 -14.57 -11.77 3.73
CA VAL A 417 -14.29 -13.19 3.83
C VAL A 417 -14.85 -13.71 5.18
N ARG A 418 -15.38 -14.91 5.19
CA ARG A 418 -15.97 -15.50 6.41
C ARG A 418 -14.93 -15.50 7.53
N PRO A 419 -15.25 -14.93 8.71
CA PRO A 419 -14.37 -15.02 9.87
C PRO A 419 -14.28 -16.48 10.33
N VAL A 420 -13.09 -16.91 10.71
CA VAL A 420 -12.81 -18.27 11.17
C VAL A 420 -12.01 -18.25 12.48
N PRO A 421 -12.16 -19.25 13.37
CA PRO A 421 -11.34 -19.31 14.58
C PRO A 421 -9.83 -19.29 14.27
N ASP A 422 -9.06 -18.48 15.01
CA ASP A 422 -7.60 -18.49 14.96
C ASP A 422 -7.07 -19.72 15.70
N GLY A 423 -6.92 -20.82 15.00
CA GLY A 423 -6.47 -22.09 15.53
C GLY A 423 -7.52 -23.21 15.43
N SER A 424 -7.34 -24.26 16.21
CA SER A 424 -8.17 -25.48 16.15
C SER A 424 -9.30 -25.54 17.17
N SER A 425 -9.34 -24.62 18.14
CA SER A 425 -10.39 -24.60 19.16
C SER A 425 -11.61 -23.86 18.63
N THR A 426 -12.77 -24.44 18.84
CA THR A 426 -14.08 -23.84 18.56
C THR A 426 -14.92 -23.74 19.81
N THR A 427 -14.32 -23.90 20.98
CA THR A 427 -15.03 -23.83 22.29
C THR A 427 -14.39 -22.78 23.19
N ILE A 428 -15.21 -22.04 23.92
CA ILE A 428 -14.78 -21.04 24.90
C ILE A 428 -15.26 -21.48 26.27
N PRO A 429 -14.36 -21.74 27.23
CA PRO A 429 -14.76 -21.96 28.63
C PRO A 429 -15.20 -20.62 29.24
N ARG A 430 -16.00 -20.71 30.31
CA ARG A 430 -16.45 -19.48 31.03
C ARG A 430 -15.29 -18.59 31.45
N GLY A 431 -15.39 -17.30 31.14
CA GLY A 431 -14.32 -16.31 31.38
C GLY A 431 -13.12 -16.44 30.45
N GLY A 432 -13.20 -17.33 29.47
CA GLY A 432 -12.20 -17.46 28.40
C GLY A 432 -12.43 -16.51 27.23
N SER A 433 -11.59 -16.65 26.22
CA SER A 433 -11.68 -15.90 24.96
C SER A 433 -11.25 -16.76 23.77
N LEU A 434 -11.65 -16.36 22.58
CA LEU A 434 -11.24 -17.01 21.34
C LEU A 434 -10.87 -15.95 20.30
N GLY A 435 -9.77 -16.20 19.57
CA GLY A 435 -9.35 -15.40 18.44
C GLY A 435 -10.10 -15.79 17.16
N PHE A 436 -10.38 -14.81 16.29
CA PHE A 436 -10.97 -15.03 14.98
C PHE A 436 -10.15 -14.32 13.92
N ASP A 437 -9.71 -15.07 12.93
CA ASP A 437 -9.08 -14.54 11.72
C ASP A 437 -10.12 -13.81 10.86
N MET A 438 -9.82 -12.55 10.54
CA MET A 438 -10.64 -11.69 9.70
C MET A 438 -9.83 -11.19 8.53
N THR A 439 -10.35 -11.35 7.33
CA THR A 439 -9.75 -10.81 6.11
C THR A 439 -10.83 -10.39 5.12
N ALA A 440 -10.44 -9.63 4.12
CA ALA A 440 -11.28 -9.20 3.02
C ALA A 440 -10.50 -9.15 1.73
N LEU A 441 -11.20 -9.06 0.61
CA LEU A 441 -10.65 -8.72 -0.70
C LEU A 441 -10.94 -7.24 -0.95
N PRO A 442 -9.93 -6.38 -1.10
CA PRO A 442 -10.13 -4.98 -1.45
C PRO A 442 -10.87 -4.80 -2.79
N ASN A 443 -10.64 -5.72 -3.74
CA ASN A 443 -11.16 -5.73 -5.11
C ASN A 443 -10.55 -4.67 -6.04
N ASP A 444 -9.55 -3.93 -5.57
CA ASP A 444 -8.83 -2.92 -6.34
C ASP A 444 -7.38 -2.79 -5.87
N SER A 445 -6.65 -1.85 -6.46
CA SER A 445 -5.28 -1.51 -6.10
C SER A 445 -5.17 -0.24 -5.23
N VAL A 446 -6.31 0.35 -4.87
CA VAL A 446 -6.40 1.59 -4.09
C VAL A 446 -6.31 1.28 -2.61
N ASP A 447 -7.02 0.24 -2.18
CA ASP A 447 -7.09 -0.18 -0.80
C ASP A 447 -6.21 -1.38 -0.48
N THR A 448 -5.86 -1.50 0.78
CA THR A 448 -5.20 -2.64 1.39
C THR A 448 -5.97 -3.05 2.63
N LEU A 449 -5.70 -4.22 3.17
CA LEU A 449 -6.36 -4.65 4.41
C LEU A 449 -6.15 -3.66 5.57
N GLU A 450 -4.99 -2.98 5.60
CA GLU A 450 -4.67 -1.98 6.64
C GLU A 450 -5.42 -0.65 6.46
N THR A 451 -5.81 -0.29 5.22
CA THR A 451 -6.57 0.93 4.95
C THR A 451 -8.06 0.76 5.18
N MET A 452 -8.55 -0.49 5.21
CA MET A 452 -9.94 -0.83 5.46
C MET A 452 -10.24 -0.97 6.95
N THR A 453 -11.47 -0.68 7.33
CA THR A 453 -11.96 -0.80 8.72
C THR A 453 -12.83 -2.05 8.86
N PRO A 454 -12.42 -3.05 9.67
CA PRO A 454 -13.20 -4.25 9.94
C PRO A 454 -14.27 -4.02 11.02
N GLU A 455 -15.40 -4.68 10.87
CA GLU A 455 -16.41 -4.86 11.91
C GLU A 455 -16.69 -6.35 12.13
N LEU A 456 -16.83 -6.76 13.39
CA LEU A 456 -17.21 -8.13 13.78
C LEU A 456 -18.31 -8.06 14.81
N GLU A 457 -19.32 -8.88 14.66
CA GLU A 457 -20.43 -9.03 15.59
C GLU A 457 -20.71 -10.49 15.90
N VAL A 458 -21.26 -10.72 17.08
CA VAL A 458 -21.55 -12.04 17.65
C VAL A 458 -23.02 -12.10 18.04
N LYS A 459 -23.66 -13.26 17.92
CA LYS A 459 -24.97 -13.55 18.51
C LYS A 459 -25.05 -15.01 18.94
N HIS A 460 -25.87 -15.32 19.96
CA HIS A 460 -26.27 -16.70 20.19
C HIS A 460 -27.06 -17.22 18.98
N SER A 461 -26.88 -18.48 18.59
CA SER A 461 -27.48 -19.02 17.36
C SER A 461 -29.02 -18.95 17.35
N THR A 462 -29.66 -18.94 18.54
CA THR A 462 -31.10 -18.76 18.69
C THR A 462 -31.58 -17.30 18.72
N ASP A 463 -30.68 -16.34 18.82
CA ASP A 463 -31.02 -14.92 18.94
C ASP A 463 -31.17 -14.26 17.56
N ASN A 464 -31.90 -13.13 17.53
CA ASN A 464 -32.08 -12.33 16.35
C ASN A 464 -31.24 -11.03 16.34
N SER A 465 -30.58 -10.72 17.45
CA SER A 465 -29.79 -9.48 17.60
C SER A 465 -28.31 -9.79 17.66
N TRP A 466 -27.52 -8.98 16.96
CA TRP A 466 -26.08 -9.02 16.93
C TRP A 466 -25.50 -8.06 17.98
N ASP A 467 -24.35 -8.42 18.55
CA ASP A 467 -23.64 -7.63 19.56
C ASP A 467 -22.15 -7.54 19.22
N SER A 468 -21.62 -6.34 19.20
CA SER A 468 -20.18 -6.06 19.01
C SER A 468 -19.44 -5.79 20.32
N SER A 469 -20.14 -5.70 21.45
CA SER A 469 -19.55 -5.34 22.74
C SER A 469 -18.59 -6.40 23.30
N TRP A 470 -18.67 -7.63 22.80
CA TRP A 470 -17.80 -8.74 23.19
C TRP A 470 -16.51 -8.81 22.39
N VAL A 471 -16.40 -7.97 21.36
CA VAL A 471 -15.35 -8.05 20.35
C VAL A 471 -14.29 -6.97 20.57
N THR A 472 -13.04 -7.37 20.46
CA THR A 472 -11.91 -6.44 20.37
C THR A 472 -11.13 -6.74 19.08
N ILE A 473 -11.07 -5.77 18.18
CA ILE A 473 -10.28 -5.84 16.95
C ILE A 473 -8.98 -5.07 17.19
N PRO A 474 -7.79 -5.67 16.94
CA PRO A 474 -6.52 -4.98 17.09
C PRO A 474 -6.36 -3.89 16.00
N VAL A 475 -5.48 -2.92 16.25
CA VAL A 475 -5.21 -1.84 15.30
C VAL A 475 -4.36 -2.30 14.11
N ASN A 476 -3.54 -3.34 14.31
CA ASN A 476 -2.59 -3.82 13.29
C ASN A 476 -2.97 -5.22 12.82
N THR A 477 -2.68 -5.49 11.56
CA THR A 477 -2.74 -6.81 10.94
C THR A 477 -1.60 -7.71 11.43
N VAL A 478 -1.73 -9.00 11.21
CA VAL A 478 -0.70 -10.02 11.38
C VAL A 478 -0.51 -10.77 10.07
N GLY A 479 0.70 -11.28 9.85
CA GLY A 479 1.06 -11.94 8.58
C GLY A 479 1.57 -10.94 7.53
N GLU A 480 1.79 -11.42 6.32
CA GLU A 480 2.24 -10.62 5.18
C GLU A 480 1.61 -11.15 3.88
N GLY A 481 1.31 -10.25 2.96
CA GLY A 481 0.76 -10.57 1.65
C GLY A 481 -0.58 -11.32 1.73
N THR A 482 -0.68 -12.48 1.09
CA THR A 482 -1.93 -13.28 1.08
C THR A 482 -2.31 -13.90 2.43
N ASN A 483 -1.45 -13.83 3.43
CA ASN A 483 -1.70 -14.31 4.79
C ASN A 483 -1.97 -13.15 5.78
N GLU A 484 -2.06 -11.94 5.29
CA GLU A 484 -2.38 -10.77 6.10
C GLU A 484 -3.83 -10.84 6.59
N ARG A 485 -4.03 -10.60 7.89
CA ARG A 485 -5.32 -10.67 8.54
C ARG A 485 -5.33 -9.91 9.86
N TYR A 486 -6.50 -9.54 10.32
CA TYR A 486 -6.72 -9.15 11.72
C TYR A 486 -7.07 -10.40 12.54
N VAL A 487 -6.62 -10.45 13.79
CA VAL A 487 -7.06 -11.47 14.75
C VAL A 487 -7.91 -10.78 15.81
N ALA A 488 -9.22 -10.77 15.59
CA ALA A 488 -10.18 -10.24 16.54
C ALA A 488 -10.30 -11.19 17.74
N THR A 489 -10.50 -10.64 18.93
CA THR A 489 -10.72 -11.42 20.15
C THR A 489 -12.17 -11.29 20.61
N VAL A 490 -12.86 -12.41 20.77
CA VAL A 490 -14.20 -12.50 21.33
C VAL A 490 -14.08 -12.92 22.80
N VAL A 491 -14.66 -12.13 23.70
CA VAL A 491 -14.70 -12.38 25.15
C VAL A 491 -16.16 -12.33 25.61
N PRO A 492 -16.87 -13.47 25.62
CA PRO A 492 -18.24 -13.50 26.11
C PRO A 492 -18.32 -13.08 27.59
N PRO A 493 -19.31 -12.27 27.98
CA PRO A 493 -19.55 -12.01 29.40
C PRO A 493 -19.86 -13.30 30.13
N VAL A 494 -19.49 -13.39 31.41
CA VAL A 494 -19.70 -14.59 32.22
C VAL A 494 -21.17 -14.98 32.34
N SER A 495 -22.09 -14.05 32.15
CA SER A 495 -23.55 -14.25 32.17
C SER A 495 -24.16 -14.58 30.81
N ALA A 496 -23.38 -14.74 29.76
CA ALA A 496 -23.90 -15.13 28.44
C ALA A 496 -24.45 -16.57 28.51
N GLY A 497 -25.48 -16.88 27.74
CA GLY A 497 -26.02 -18.26 27.66
C GLY A 497 -24.96 -19.23 27.11
N SER A 498 -25.01 -20.49 27.54
CA SER A 498 -24.22 -21.57 26.94
C SER A 498 -24.77 -21.95 25.58
N GLY A 499 -23.94 -22.60 24.75
CA GLY A 499 -24.32 -23.12 23.43
C GLY A 499 -23.61 -22.48 22.29
N ASP A 500 -24.16 -22.69 21.08
CA ASP A 500 -23.55 -22.26 19.82
C ASP A 500 -23.78 -20.76 19.52
N TYR A 501 -22.75 -20.15 19.00
CA TYR A 501 -22.74 -18.74 18.63
C TYR A 501 -22.35 -18.54 17.16
N ASP A 502 -23.07 -17.66 16.49
CA ASP A 502 -22.78 -17.19 15.16
C ASP A 502 -21.91 -15.92 15.22
N ILE A 503 -21.06 -15.74 14.23
CA ILE A 503 -20.32 -14.49 14.04
C ILE A 503 -20.50 -13.99 12.62
N ARG A 504 -20.36 -12.67 12.42
CA ARG A 504 -20.33 -12.06 11.09
C ARG A 504 -19.35 -10.92 11.03
N SER A 505 -18.79 -10.72 9.84
CA SER A 505 -17.90 -9.61 9.57
C SER A 505 -18.32 -8.82 8.34
N ARG A 506 -17.97 -7.54 8.32
CA ARG A 506 -17.99 -6.68 7.15
C ARG A 506 -16.84 -5.70 7.22
N TRP A 507 -16.62 -5.00 6.10
CA TRP A 507 -15.49 -4.10 5.94
C TRP A 507 -15.95 -2.80 5.30
N THR A 508 -15.32 -1.71 5.74
CA THR A 508 -15.48 -0.40 5.16
C THR A 508 -14.14 0.04 4.59
N ASP A 509 -14.08 0.43 3.32
CA ASP A 509 -12.87 0.90 2.66
C ASP A 509 -12.52 2.35 3.02
N SER A 510 -11.47 2.88 2.38
CA SER A 510 -10.96 4.24 2.64
C SER A 510 -11.94 5.34 2.19
N ARG A 511 -12.86 5.05 1.28
CA ARG A 511 -13.91 5.96 0.79
C ARG A 511 -15.25 5.81 1.49
N GLY A 512 -15.39 4.81 2.36
CA GLY A 512 -16.62 4.53 3.09
C GLY A 512 -17.58 3.60 2.36
N GLN A 513 -17.15 2.89 1.32
CA GLN A 513 -17.92 1.82 0.71
C GLN A 513 -17.92 0.61 1.64
N ILE A 514 -19.07 -0.01 1.82
CA ILE A 514 -19.26 -1.05 2.83
C ILE A 514 -19.61 -2.38 2.15
N SER A 515 -18.86 -3.41 2.49
CA SER A 515 -19.15 -4.78 2.03
C SER A 515 -20.43 -5.34 2.64
N ASP A 516 -20.97 -6.38 2.04
CA ASP A 516 -22.02 -7.17 2.67
C ASP A 516 -21.50 -7.89 3.93
N TRP A 517 -22.42 -8.12 4.90
CA TRP A 517 -22.15 -9.00 6.02
C TRP A 517 -21.95 -10.43 5.55
N LEU A 518 -20.90 -11.07 6.02
CA LEU A 518 -20.66 -12.48 5.77
C LEU A 518 -20.62 -13.26 7.10
N GLU A 519 -21.58 -14.20 7.26
CA GLU A 519 -21.82 -14.92 8.49
C GLU A 519 -21.11 -16.27 8.50
N THR A 520 -20.61 -16.66 9.68
CA THR A 520 -20.20 -18.03 10.01
C THR A 520 -21.14 -18.52 11.11
N ASN A 521 -21.99 -19.48 10.78
CA ASN A 521 -22.91 -20.09 11.74
C ASN A 521 -22.15 -21.09 12.60
N ASP A 522 -22.58 -21.24 13.88
CA ASP A 522 -21.99 -22.14 14.86
C ASP A 522 -20.46 -21.98 14.91
N ALA A 523 -19.99 -20.73 14.91
CA ALA A 523 -18.58 -20.39 14.82
C ALA A 523 -17.80 -20.82 16.08
N PHE A 524 -18.47 -20.81 17.23
CA PHE A 524 -17.94 -21.35 18.47
C PHE A 524 -19.06 -21.75 19.43
N GLU A 525 -18.74 -22.67 20.36
CA GLU A 525 -19.57 -23.06 21.45
C GLU A 525 -19.07 -22.42 22.76
N LEU A 526 -19.92 -21.69 23.46
CA LEU A 526 -19.65 -21.23 24.82
C LEU A 526 -20.08 -22.32 25.81
N LEU A 527 -19.08 -22.86 26.47
CA LEU A 527 -19.32 -23.96 27.42
C LEU A 527 -20.10 -23.48 28.64
N ASN A 528 -20.96 -24.35 29.15
CA ASN A 528 -21.67 -24.15 30.43
C ASN A 528 -20.68 -23.99 31.59
N GLY A 529 -20.99 -23.15 32.56
CA GLY A 529 -20.29 -23.05 33.83
C GLY A 529 -20.85 -24.06 34.84
N LEU A 530 -20.02 -24.60 35.70
CA LEU A 530 -20.50 -25.48 36.77
C LEU A 530 -20.84 -24.67 38.02
N PRO A 531 -21.97 -24.89 38.65
CA PRO A 531 -22.25 -24.30 39.96
C PRO A 531 -21.18 -24.71 40.99
N THR A 532 -20.74 -23.79 41.82
CA THR A 532 -19.60 -23.98 42.72
C THR A 532 -19.92 -23.54 44.13
N VAL A 533 -19.30 -24.20 45.12
CA VAL A 533 -19.25 -23.71 46.50
C VAL A 533 -18.07 -22.75 46.63
N LEU A 534 -18.35 -21.54 47.06
CA LEU A 534 -17.33 -20.49 47.24
C LEU A 534 -16.45 -20.75 48.47
N SER A 535 -15.21 -20.36 48.38
CA SER A 535 -14.18 -20.46 49.41
C SER A 535 -13.65 -19.08 49.84
N SER A 536 -12.84 -19.02 50.85
CA SER A 536 -12.26 -17.73 51.33
C SER A 536 -11.36 -17.02 50.34
N THR A 537 -11.02 -17.65 49.21
CA THR A 537 -10.23 -17.06 48.11
C THR A 537 -11.11 -16.47 47.02
N ASP A 538 -12.42 -16.79 47.05
CA ASP A 538 -13.33 -16.39 45.99
C ASP A 538 -13.96 -15.02 46.26
N GLN A 539 -14.13 -14.21 45.21
CA GLN A 539 -14.77 -12.93 45.36
C GLN A 539 -16.23 -13.08 45.78
N GLY A 540 -16.64 -12.30 46.78
CA GLY A 540 -18.00 -12.33 47.26
C GLY A 540 -18.28 -13.40 48.31
N TYR A 541 -17.28 -14.21 48.72
CA TYR A 541 -17.46 -15.18 49.82
C TYR A 541 -17.90 -14.50 51.12
N SER A 542 -19.04 -14.97 51.69
CA SER A 542 -19.66 -14.37 52.86
C SER A 542 -19.11 -14.87 54.21
N GLY A 543 -18.19 -15.83 54.17
CA GLY A 543 -17.65 -16.48 55.36
C GLY A 543 -18.44 -17.72 55.78
N VAL A 544 -17.92 -18.46 56.78
CA VAL A 544 -18.56 -19.65 57.33
C VAL A 544 -19.74 -19.24 58.22
N PRO A 545 -21.00 -19.60 57.86
CA PRO A 545 -22.14 -19.25 58.66
C PRO A 545 -22.14 -20.02 60.03
N THR A 546 -22.61 -19.33 61.06
CA THR A 546 -22.77 -19.91 62.39
C THR A 546 -24.22 -20.37 62.58
N VAL A 547 -24.38 -21.55 63.07
CA VAL A 547 -25.71 -22.20 63.37
C VAL A 547 -25.70 -22.87 64.74
N LYS A 548 -26.86 -22.96 65.37
CA LYS A 548 -27.00 -23.62 66.66
C LYS A 548 -27.32 -25.09 66.52
N VAL A 549 -26.78 -25.94 67.45
CA VAL A 549 -27.10 -27.35 67.52
C VAL A 549 -28.55 -27.52 67.93
N ASP A 550 -29.20 -28.65 67.49
CA ASP A 550 -30.58 -29.02 67.74
C ASP A 550 -31.65 -28.01 67.35
N THR A 551 -31.23 -26.97 66.53
CA THR A 551 -32.13 -25.95 66.04
C THR A 551 -32.27 -26.08 64.52
N LEU A 552 -33.48 -25.91 64.00
CA LEU A 552 -33.67 -25.75 62.54
C LEU A 552 -33.30 -24.36 62.18
N GLU A 553 -32.16 -24.22 61.51
CA GLU A 553 -31.62 -22.91 61.08
C GLU A 553 -31.88 -22.66 59.56
N THR A 554 -32.16 -21.41 59.24
CA THR A 554 -32.33 -20.94 57.87
C THR A 554 -31.13 -20.09 57.51
N VAL A 555 -30.33 -20.58 56.60
CA VAL A 555 -29.03 -19.94 56.23
C VAL A 555 -29.07 -19.46 54.81
N SER A 556 -28.75 -18.18 54.61
CA SER A 556 -28.59 -17.61 53.27
C SER A 556 -27.38 -18.22 52.57
N MET A 557 -27.56 -18.67 51.36
CA MET A 557 -26.51 -19.21 50.53
C MET A 557 -25.86 -18.17 49.64
N VAL A 558 -26.30 -16.91 49.68
CA VAL A 558 -25.67 -15.79 48.98
C VAL A 558 -24.23 -15.61 49.48
N GLY A 559 -23.27 -15.72 48.58
CA GLY A 559 -21.84 -15.70 48.91
C GLY A 559 -21.29 -17.01 49.47
N LEU A 560 -22.05 -18.12 49.39
CA LEU A 560 -21.59 -19.46 49.74
C LEU A 560 -21.63 -20.40 48.55
N ILE A 561 -22.61 -20.26 47.68
CA ILE A 561 -22.67 -20.95 46.39
C ILE A 561 -22.91 -19.96 45.30
N ALA A 562 -22.39 -20.25 44.11
CA ALA A 562 -22.51 -19.37 42.92
C ALA A 562 -22.44 -20.21 41.65
N ASP A 563 -23.02 -19.66 40.63
CA ASP A 563 -22.85 -20.08 39.26
C ASP A 563 -22.56 -18.84 38.37
N ALA A 564 -21.86 -19.02 37.28
CA ALA A 564 -21.43 -17.89 36.46
C ALA A 564 -22.56 -17.25 35.65
N GLU A 565 -23.44 -18.09 35.09
CA GLU A 565 -24.55 -17.68 34.22
C GLU A 565 -25.92 -17.88 34.86
N THR A 566 -26.05 -18.83 35.77
CA THR A 566 -27.35 -19.18 36.41
C THR A 566 -27.49 -18.48 37.74
N PRO A 567 -28.51 -17.62 37.90
CA PRO A 567 -28.78 -16.97 39.17
C PRO A 567 -29.07 -18.00 40.29
N LEU A 568 -28.60 -17.69 41.51
CA LEU A 568 -28.72 -18.57 42.68
C LEU A 568 -30.15 -19.08 42.96
N ASN A 569 -31.16 -18.24 42.65
CA ASN A 569 -32.57 -18.59 42.83
C ASN A 569 -33.13 -19.57 41.76
N GLN A 570 -32.31 -19.91 40.76
CA GLN A 570 -32.65 -20.91 39.74
C GLN A 570 -31.87 -22.23 39.94
N LEU A 571 -30.85 -22.22 40.78
CA LEU A 571 -30.12 -23.44 41.11
C LEU A 571 -30.97 -24.43 41.91
N THR A 572 -30.79 -25.70 41.59
CA THR A 572 -31.31 -26.80 42.41
C THR A 572 -30.19 -27.29 43.30
N VAL A 573 -30.44 -27.35 44.62
CA VAL A 573 -29.49 -27.86 45.62
C VAL A 573 -30.09 -29.04 46.33
N THR A 574 -29.38 -30.15 46.33
CA THR A 574 -29.77 -31.40 46.99
C THR A 574 -28.63 -31.92 47.86
N SER A 575 -28.97 -32.73 48.88
CA SER A 575 -27.96 -33.36 49.74
C SER A 575 -28.49 -34.67 50.36
N ASN A 576 -27.55 -35.58 50.51
CA ASN A 576 -27.78 -36.82 51.34
C ASN A 576 -27.28 -36.67 52.79
N SER A 577 -26.80 -35.50 53.17
CA SER A 577 -26.33 -35.24 54.54
C SER A 577 -27.51 -35.23 55.51
N PRO A 578 -27.39 -35.90 56.65
CA PRO A 578 -28.45 -35.91 57.66
C PRO A 578 -28.73 -34.51 58.27
N ASN A 579 -27.78 -33.60 58.12
CA ASN A 579 -27.89 -32.22 58.60
C ASN A 579 -28.57 -31.26 57.62
N PHE A 580 -28.79 -31.72 56.38
CA PHE A 580 -29.53 -30.98 55.37
C PHE A 580 -31.02 -31.25 55.47
N VAL A 581 -31.84 -30.23 55.57
CA VAL A 581 -33.29 -30.35 55.66
C VAL A 581 -33.97 -30.06 54.35
N SER A 582 -33.70 -28.87 53.77
CA SER A 582 -34.27 -28.50 52.50
C SER A 582 -33.53 -27.29 51.89
N TRP A 583 -33.73 -27.07 50.60
CA TRP A 583 -33.34 -25.89 49.84
C TRP A 583 -34.59 -25.10 49.43
N ASP A 584 -34.58 -23.79 49.68
CA ASP A 584 -35.55 -22.86 49.13
C ASP A 584 -34.86 -21.96 48.13
N ALA A 585 -35.04 -22.29 46.84
CA ALA A 585 -34.46 -21.54 45.74
C ALA A 585 -34.97 -20.09 45.70
N SER A 586 -36.27 -19.86 45.96
CA SER A 586 -36.86 -18.54 45.89
C SER A 586 -36.30 -17.58 46.94
N ALA A 587 -36.02 -18.09 48.13
CA ALA A 587 -35.41 -17.33 49.21
C ALA A 587 -33.87 -17.41 49.19
N MET A 588 -33.29 -18.27 48.34
CA MET A 588 -31.85 -18.54 48.27
C MET A 588 -31.29 -18.99 49.61
N THR A 589 -32.05 -19.86 50.35
CA THR A 589 -31.71 -20.30 51.67
C THR A 589 -31.67 -21.83 51.78
N MET A 590 -30.77 -22.32 52.61
CA MET A 590 -30.68 -23.70 53.01
C MET A 590 -31.19 -23.87 54.45
N HIS A 591 -32.09 -24.80 54.65
CA HIS A 591 -32.52 -25.19 55.97
C HIS A 591 -31.63 -26.33 56.44
N VAL A 592 -31.02 -26.14 57.62
CA VAL A 592 -30.07 -27.10 58.18
C VAL A 592 -30.40 -27.38 59.67
N GLN A 593 -30.12 -28.63 60.18
CA GLN A 593 -30.27 -28.99 61.57
C GLN A 593 -29.15 -29.94 61.96
N PHE A 594 -28.30 -29.49 62.86
CA PHE A 594 -27.17 -30.26 63.33
C PHE A 594 -27.52 -30.87 64.76
N SER A 595 -27.21 -32.15 64.99
CA SER A 595 -27.48 -32.83 66.22
C SER A 595 -26.32 -32.85 67.20
N ASN A 596 -25.12 -32.35 66.78
CA ASN A 596 -23.93 -32.33 67.64
C ASN A 596 -22.98 -31.19 67.24
N VAL A 597 -22.19 -30.75 68.20
CA VAL A 597 -21.05 -29.83 67.97
C VAL A 597 -19.78 -30.65 67.82
N ASP A 598 -19.09 -30.50 66.69
CA ASP A 598 -17.81 -31.18 66.51
C ASP A 598 -16.69 -30.34 67.17
N ARG A 599 -15.79 -30.98 67.91
CA ARG A 599 -14.67 -30.34 68.58
C ARG A 599 -13.37 -31.11 68.32
N ASP A 600 -12.29 -30.34 68.28
CA ASP A 600 -10.95 -30.91 68.21
C ASP A 600 -10.48 -31.47 69.56
N ALA A 601 -9.31 -32.13 69.60
CA ALA A 601 -8.72 -32.68 70.81
C ALA A 601 -8.40 -31.60 71.86
N GLN A 602 -8.37 -30.32 71.51
CA GLN A 602 -8.17 -29.16 72.39
C GLN A 602 -9.50 -28.56 72.85
N GLY A 603 -10.65 -29.08 72.37
CA GLY A 603 -11.97 -28.54 72.67
C GLY A 603 -12.49 -27.43 71.82
N ASN A 604 -11.73 -26.98 70.81
CA ASN A 604 -12.16 -25.91 69.87
C ASN A 604 -13.23 -26.46 68.94
N ILE A 605 -14.18 -25.60 68.56
CA ILE A 605 -15.23 -25.94 67.57
C ILE A 605 -14.59 -26.10 66.21
N ARG A 606 -14.93 -27.19 65.51
CA ARG A 606 -14.61 -27.47 64.14
C ARG A 606 -15.83 -27.21 63.27
N ASN A 607 -15.55 -26.61 62.05
CA ASN A 607 -16.60 -26.48 61.06
C ASN A 607 -17.07 -27.85 60.57
N GLN A 608 -18.37 -28.04 60.49
CA GLN A 608 -19.00 -29.22 59.93
C GLN A 608 -19.46 -28.95 58.52
N GLY A 609 -19.20 -29.90 57.59
CA GLY A 609 -19.56 -29.78 56.20
C GLY A 609 -20.86 -30.46 55.85
N ILE A 610 -21.66 -29.85 55.03
CA ILE A 610 -22.78 -30.45 54.31
C ILE A 610 -22.33 -30.61 52.86
N GLN A 611 -22.23 -31.86 52.40
CA GLN A 611 -22.00 -32.13 51.00
C GLN A 611 -23.31 -31.88 50.25
N VAL A 612 -23.23 -31.03 49.23
CA VAL A 612 -24.35 -30.65 48.36
C VAL A 612 -24.05 -31.01 46.93
N THR A 613 -25.06 -31.44 46.19
CA THR A 613 -25.06 -31.50 44.74
C THR A 613 -25.87 -30.32 44.22
N MET A 614 -25.25 -29.47 43.46
CA MET A 614 -25.86 -28.28 42.86
C MET A 614 -26.05 -28.51 41.36
N SER A 615 -27.18 -28.08 40.79
CA SER A 615 -27.44 -28.16 39.36
C SER A 615 -28.07 -26.85 38.89
N ASP A 616 -27.61 -26.38 37.74
CA ASP A 616 -28.16 -25.24 37.01
C ASP A 616 -29.25 -25.64 35.99
N GLY A 617 -29.44 -26.93 35.79
CA GLY A 617 -30.38 -27.51 34.81
C GLY A 617 -29.70 -28.10 33.58
N GLU A 618 -28.46 -27.72 33.31
CA GLU A 618 -27.62 -28.28 32.26
C GLU A 618 -26.60 -29.27 32.82
N ASP A 619 -25.87 -28.84 33.83
CA ASP A 619 -24.85 -29.63 34.50
C ASP A 619 -25.05 -29.68 36.01
N GLN A 620 -24.27 -30.51 36.66
CA GLN A 620 -24.27 -30.60 38.10
C GLN A 620 -22.85 -30.73 38.66
N ASN A 621 -22.66 -30.19 39.87
CA ASN A 621 -21.38 -30.25 40.57
C ASN A 621 -21.60 -30.50 42.07
N ASP A 622 -20.69 -31.26 42.66
CA ASP A 622 -20.69 -31.54 44.11
C ASP A 622 -19.76 -30.55 44.82
N GLY A 623 -20.21 -30.12 45.99
CA GLY A 623 -19.41 -29.23 46.82
C GLY A 623 -19.69 -29.46 48.31
N THR A 624 -18.90 -28.83 49.17
CA THR A 624 -19.12 -28.89 50.62
C THR A 624 -19.28 -27.50 51.18
N VAL A 625 -20.44 -27.19 51.72
CA VAL A 625 -20.69 -25.95 52.46
C VAL A 625 -20.38 -26.21 53.94
N PHE A 626 -19.52 -25.38 54.53
CA PHE A 626 -19.08 -25.50 55.92
C PHE A 626 -19.89 -24.58 56.81
N PHE A 627 -20.19 -25.07 58.03
CA PHE A 627 -20.94 -24.40 59.09
C PHE A 627 -20.15 -24.44 60.40
N SER A 628 -20.11 -23.33 61.13
CA SER A 628 -19.63 -23.29 62.51
C SER A 628 -20.81 -23.61 63.44
N VAL A 629 -20.86 -24.88 63.88
CA VAL A 629 -21.96 -25.33 64.73
C VAL A 629 -21.63 -25.06 66.21
N ILE A 630 -22.37 -24.14 66.78
CA ILE A 630 -22.20 -23.78 68.18
C ILE A 630 -23.29 -24.43 69.05
N PRO A 631 -23.01 -24.75 70.33
CA PRO A 631 -24.02 -25.19 71.23
C PRO A 631 -25.13 -24.18 71.44
N ASN A 632 -26.35 -24.59 71.64
CA ASN A 632 -27.44 -23.74 72.08
C ASN A 632 -27.29 -23.47 73.56
N GLY A 633 -27.18 -22.24 74.01
CA GLY A 633 -27.11 -21.90 75.43
C GLY A 633 -28.41 -22.22 76.14
N ALA A 634 -28.31 -22.51 77.44
CA ALA A 634 -29.53 -22.77 78.23
C ALA A 634 -30.09 -21.42 78.74
N PRO A 635 -31.40 -21.17 78.53
CA PRO A 635 -31.98 -19.96 79.08
C PRO A 635 -31.94 -19.99 80.60
N SER A 636 -31.81 -18.81 81.20
CA SER A 636 -31.68 -18.60 82.62
C SER A 636 -32.64 -17.52 83.14
N TRP A 637 -32.96 -17.62 84.42
CA TRP A 637 -33.83 -16.66 85.06
C TRP A 637 -33.08 -15.77 86.04
N SER A 638 -33.32 -14.46 85.96
CA SER A 638 -33.03 -13.53 87.04
C SER A 638 -34.12 -13.64 88.12
N PRO A 639 -33.76 -13.34 89.36
CA PRO A 639 -34.78 -13.40 90.44
C PRO A 639 -35.93 -12.45 90.13
N ILE A 640 -37.15 -13.02 90.10
CA ILE A 640 -38.37 -12.23 89.96
C ILE A 640 -38.69 -11.58 91.30
N PRO A 641 -38.86 -10.29 91.41
CA PRO A 641 -39.18 -9.63 92.66
C PRO A 641 -40.53 -10.10 93.21
N THR A 642 -40.63 -10.14 94.56
CA THR A 642 -41.86 -10.44 95.22
C THR A 642 -42.97 -9.51 94.82
N GLN A 643 -44.08 -10.04 94.34
CA GLN A 643 -45.29 -9.31 93.98
C GLN A 643 -46.19 -9.22 95.17
N THR A 644 -46.81 -8.06 95.38
CA THR A 644 -47.82 -7.86 96.43
C THR A 644 -49.18 -7.61 95.82
N ILE A 645 -50.16 -8.38 96.09
CA ILE A 645 -51.49 -8.34 95.59
C ILE A 645 -52.48 -8.15 96.73
N SER A 646 -53.39 -7.20 96.60
CA SER A 646 -54.51 -7.07 97.54
C SER A 646 -55.55 -8.13 97.24
N GLU A 647 -56.35 -8.52 98.29
CA GLU A 647 -57.43 -9.47 98.08
C GLU A 647 -58.37 -9.02 96.96
N GLY A 648 -58.65 -9.91 96.02
CA GLY A 648 -59.41 -9.59 94.79
C GLY A 648 -58.74 -8.71 93.76
N GLY A 649 -57.45 -8.37 93.96
CA GLY A 649 -56.61 -7.65 92.96
C GLY A 649 -55.94 -8.62 92.03
N SER A 650 -55.29 -8.13 91.00
CA SER A 650 -54.47 -8.89 90.09
C SER A 650 -53.18 -8.12 89.69
N VAL A 651 -52.15 -8.84 89.35
CA VAL A 651 -50.92 -8.33 88.87
C VAL A 651 -50.47 -9.11 87.66
N ALA A 652 -50.01 -8.42 86.63
CA ALA A 652 -49.37 -8.99 85.43
C ALA A 652 -47.88 -8.79 85.52
N VAL A 653 -47.09 -9.84 85.38
CA VAL A 653 -45.63 -9.82 85.38
C VAL A 653 -45.14 -10.27 84.05
N ALA A 654 -44.54 -9.34 83.29
CA ALA A 654 -43.89 -9.68 82.04
C ALA A 654 -42.57 -10.40 82.38
N LEU A 655 -42.44 -11.64 81.94
CA LEU A 655 -41.33 -12.52 82.30
C LEU A 655 -40.07 -12.19 81.39
N THR A 656 -40.25 -11.61 80.23
CA THR A 656 -39.15 -11.30 79.33
C THR A 656 -38.03 -10.52 79.96
N GLN A 657 -38.34 -9.60 80.90
CA GLN A 657 -37.36 -8.77 81.60
C GLN A 657 -36.50 -9.54 82.64
N TYR A 658 -36.91 -10.78 83.02
CA TYR A 658 -36.23 -11.66 83.98
C TYR A 658 -35.60 -12.87 83.28
N LEU A 659 -35.87 -13.05 81.99
CA LEU A 659 -35.38 -14.17 81.22
C LEU A 659 -34.14 -13.66 80.47
N SER A 660 -33.09 -14.42 80.54
CA SER A 660 -31.87 -14.19 79.73
C SER A 660 -31.49 -15.49 79.09
N ASP A 661 -31.07 -15.37 77.88
CA ASP A 661 -30.46 -16.49 77.15
C ASP A 661 -29.17 -15.92 76.49
N THR A 662 -28.15 -16.69 76.45
CA THR A 662 -26.90 -16.35 75.83
C THR A 662 -26.51 -17.39 74.80
N ASP A 663 -26.00 -16.97 73.72
CA ASP A 663 -25.28 -17.85 72.82
C ASP A 663 -23.99 -18.36 73.52
N ASN A 664 -23.35 -19.34 72.93
CA ASN A 664 -22.15 -19.92 73.51
C ASN A 664 -20.92 -19.00 73.50
N ASN A 665 -21.00 -17.84 72.90
CA ASN A 665 -19.96 -16.82 72.98
C ASN A 665 -20.21 -15.80 74.06
N GLY A 666 -21.30 -16.00 74.88
CA GLY A 666 -21.67 -15.10 75.97
C GLY A 666 -22.36 -13.81 75.56
N ALA A 667 -22.77 -13.73 74.28
CA ALA A 667 -23.59 -12.62 73.81
C ALA A 667 -25.08 -12.89 74.12
N ASP A 668 -25.83 -11.86 74.52
CA ASP A 668 -27.27 -11.92 74.67
C ASP A 668 -27.96 -12.20 73.37
N VAL A 669 -28.91 -13.18 73.37
CA VAL A 669 -29.75 -13.43 72.20
C VAL A 669 -30.73 -12.27 71.98
N SER A 670 -31.27 -12.17 70.74
CA SER A 670 -32.21 -11.10 70.36
C SER A 670 -33.53 -11.19 71.18
N GLU A 671 -34.22 -10.06 71.34
CA GLU A 671 -35.54 -10.05 71.99
C GLU A 671 -36.55 -10.95 71.30
N SER A 672 -36.45 -11.18 69.97
CA SER A 672 -37.31 -12.05 69.22
C SER A 672 -37.04 -13.56 69.60
N GLU A 673 -35.80 -13.91 69.86
CA GLU A 673 -35.43 -15.28 70.32
C GLU A 673 -35.86 -15.49 71.71
N LEU A 674 -35.67 -14.55 72.66
CA LEU A 674 -36.23 -14.63 74.03
C LEU A 674 -37.75 -14.76 73.99
N ALA A 675 -38.44 -14.03 73.07
CA ALA A 675 -39.89 -14.10 72.95
C ALA A 675 -40.38 -15.44 72.38
N SER A 676 -39.52 -16.20 71.75
CA SER A 676 -39.84 -17.52 71.20
C SER A 676 -39.69 -18.68 72.19
N LEU A 677 -39.04 -18.41 73.36
CA LEU A 677 -38.86 -19.47 74.38
C LEU A 677 -40.19 -19.91 74.95
N ASP A 678 -40.34 -21.23 75.03
CA ASP A 678 -41.54 -21.84 75.60
C ASP A 678 -41.42 -21.88 77.14
N ILE A 679 -42.35 -21.26 77.79
CA ILE A 679 -42.35 -21.13 79.25
C ILE A 679 -43.54 -21.96 79.83
N HIS A 680 -43.26 -22.74 80.86
CA HIS A 680 -44.27 -23.49 81.48
C HIS A 680 -44.31 -23.27 83.01
N ILE A 681 -45.49 -23.16 83.62
CA ILE A 681 -45.67 -23.17 85.05
C ILE A 681 -45.62 -24.61 85.47
N VAL A 682 -44.57 -25.00 86.23
CA VAL A 682 -44.38 -26.37 86.70
C VAL A 682 -45.22 -26.66 87.91
N SER A 683 -45.32 -25.68 88.83
CA SER A 683 -46.15 -25.87 90.08
C SER A 683 -46.47 -24.53 90.69
N ILE A 684 -47.57 -24.43 91.43
CA ILE A 684 -47.99 -23.28 92.18
C ILE A 684 -48.10 -23.78 93.65
N THR A 685 -47.32 -23.09 94.54
CA THR A 685 -47.38 -23.47 95.98
C THR A 685 -47.39 -22.20 96.85
N PRO A 686 -48.30 -22.17 97.87
CA PRO A 686 -49.34 -23.15 98.19
C PRO A 686 -50.49 -23.09 97.16
N GLU A 687 -51.11 -24.25 96.96
CA GLU A 687 -52.21 -24.43 96.01
C GLU A 687 -53.46 -23.65 96.50
N ASN A 688 -54.27 -23.17 95.55
CA ASN A 688 -55.58 -22.58 95.74
C ASN A 688 -55.61 -21.25 96.56
N ILE A 689 -54.50 -20.51 96.61
CA ILE A 689 -54.48 -19.15 97.23
C ILE A 689 -54.61 -18.08 96.17
N VAL A 690 -54.06 -18.27 94.99
CA VAL A 690 -54.13 -17.32 93.86
C VAL A 690 -54.34 -18.15 92.57
N ASP A 691 -55.07 -17.57 91.66
CA ASP A 691 -55.17 -18.12 90.30
C ASP A 691 -53.96 -17.57 89.50
N VAL A 692 -53.25 -18.47 88.84
CA VAL A 692 -52.12 -18.09 88.03
C VAL A 692 -52.34 -18.58 86.58
N ALA A 693 -52.25 -17.68 85.64
CA ALA A 693 -52.35 -17.96 84.18
C ALA A 693 -51.14 -17.41 83.46
N LEU A 694 -50.59 -18.22 82.54
CA LEU A 694 -49.56 -17.79 81.64
C LEU A 694 -50.15 -17.48 80.30
N THR A 695 -49.94 -16.27 79.80
CA THR A 695 -50.36 -15.84 78.46
C THR A 695 -49.14 -15.27 77.68
N GLY A 696 -48.68 -16.04 76.75
CA GLY A 696 -47.35 -15.75 76.12
C GLY A 696 -46.30 -15.77 77.23
N GLN A 697 -45.48 -14.73 77.32
CA GLN A 697 -44.43 -14.55 78.34
C GLN A 697 -44.87 -13.63 79.50
N THR A 698 -46.13 -13.56 79.78
CA THR A 698 -46.68 -12.80 80.92
C THR A 698 -47.44 -13.72 81.88
N ILE A 699 -47.02 -13.70 83.15
CA ILE A 699 -47.77 -14.32 84.21
C ILE A 699 -48.80 -13.35 84.78
N ASN A 700 -50.04 -13.74 84.73
CA ASN A 700 -51.14 -13.03 85.38
C ASN A 700 -51.51 -13.80 86.65
N ILE A 701 -51.52 -13.12 87.82
CA ILE A 701 -51.78 -13.62 89.11
C ILE A 701 -53.00 -12.95 89.68
#